data_ef566f508b0f6a45383fc83ea4509f28
#
_entry.id   ef566f508b0f6a45383fc83ea4509f28
#
_cell.length_a   1.000
_cell.length_b   1.000
_cell.length_c   1.000
_cell.angle_alpha   90.00
_cell.angle_beta   90.00
_cell.angle_gamma   90.00
#
_symmetry.space_group_name_H-M   'P 1'
#
loop_
_entity.id
_entity.type
_entity.pdbx_description
1 polymer ?
#
loop_
_entity_poly.entity_id
_entity_poly.type
_entity_poly.pdbx_seq_one_letter_code
_entity_poly.pdbx_strand_id
1 'polypeptide(L)'
;MCRREAPHFQRAAKSGEPLLIACTQETRLFLELNQNTEGAAPIEERPIHFVNIREMAGWSAEAKQATPKIVALIQAASLPPPEPVAAVEYRSEGRCLVVGAPEACEQAAMLFGDAIEVTILLTAPARVGGRDVTGGMLAGIRQQHESEVQSGQLVSLTGRLGAFEATWTSANPIDLDVCTRCNACIAVCPEGAIDLSYQIDLSRCKSHRDCVTACDAVGAINFAREARETKASFDMVLDLREAPAFTQHAPPQGYLHAGSDAGKLIQAVLQLGAMVGVFEKPKFFKYQNNLCAHSRNEQIGCSACIDVCSAVAIRSDARLKGKTMGKERRYSNAVPDPKGQGGGIVVDPHLCVGCGACTTVCPTGAISYALPTAVDMGKRVHTLLRAYAQAGGRDAVLLFHSDGSGSKQLEALARQVQVQKKLRGLPARVLPIALWHNASVGLEVWLTALAQGANQIAVLLSGDEAPQYRTALAEQMAVGQAVMSGLGYAGVHFYLLEGADPATLDRALRFAPAATVQQISPTMVLPGKRPSMESAIDHLTAQAVQMKATLPEFIVLPKASPLGGLIVDAGKCTMCHSCVGACPSSALADNPDAPQLRFVEKNCVQCGLCVSTCPEGALQLAPRLWLADQGKARKSQQVLHEVKPFCCIRCAKPFATLPAIEAMLARIGNHPAFAGAGGQRLRMCSDCRVIDMHSNPNEVTIKDI
;
A
#
# COMPACT_ATOMS: atom_id res chain seq x y z
N MET A 1 24.02 28.55 -21.46
CA MET A 1 24.97 27.46 -21.19
C MET A 1 24.77 26.30 -22.17
N CYS A 2 23.60 25.72 -22.33
CA CYS A 2 23.39 24.53 -23.19
C CYS A 2 23.87 24.67 -24.62
N ARG A 3 23.63 25.80 -25.29
CA ARG A 3 24.17 26.07 -26.66
C ARG A 3 25.69 26.12 -26.72
N ARG A 4 26.38 26.54 -25.66
CA ARG A 4 27.83 26.54 -25.56
C ARG A 4 28.39 25.14 -25.40
N GLU A 5 27.70 24.29 -24.65
CA GLU A 5 28.15 22.95 -24.32
C GLU A 5 27.74 21.90 -25.36
N ALA A 6 26.85 22.24 -26.31
CA ALA A 6 26.39 21.32 -27.34
C ALA A 6 27.55 20.64 -28.12
N PRO A 7 28.64 21.37 -28.58
CA PRO A 7 29.76 20.73 -29.25
C PRO A 7 30.55 19.78 -28.35
N HIS A 8 30.64 20.08 -27.05
CA HIS A 8 31.27 19.18 -26.07
C HIS A 8 30.44 17.93 -25.87
N PHE A 9 29.12 18.07 -25.72
CA PHE A 9 28.22 16.96 -25.64
C PHE A 9 28.30 16.07 -26.90
N GLN A 10 28.26 16.65 -28.11
CA GLN A 10 28.32 15.90 -29.36
C GLN A 10 29.63 15.10 -29.51
N ARG A 11 30.74 15.64 -29.04
CA ARG A 11 32.01 14.89 -29.00
C ARG A 11 31.98 13.76 -27.99
N ALA A 12 31.45 14.01 -26.80
CA ALA A 12 31.29 12.99 -25.77
C ALA A 12 30.29 11.91 -26.20
N ALA A 13 29.24 12.27 -26.94
CA ALA A 13 28.24 11.34 -27.48
C ALA A 13 28.85 10.28 -28.42
N LYS A 14 29.96 10.59 -29.06
CA LYS A 14 30.69 9.67 -29.95
C LYS A 14 31.66 8.74 -29.21
N SER A 15 32.00 9.00 -27.96
CA SER A 15 32.99 8.21 -27.22
C SER A 15 32.50 6.81 -26.79
N GLY A 16 31.21 6.55 -26.81
CA GLY A 16 30.62 5.30 -26.33
C GLY A 16 30.54 5.15 -24.79
N GLU A 17 31.16 6.09 -24.03
CA GLU A 17 31.15 6.08 -22.58
C GLU A 17 29.78 6.57 -22.01
N PRO A 18 29.33 6.06 -20.87
CA PRO A 18 28.13 6.59 -20.20
C PRO A 18 28.25 8.09 -19.94
N LEU A 19 27.20 8.84 -20.22
CA LEU A 19 27.17 10.28 -20.05
C LEU A 19 26.35 10.69 -18.83
N LEU A 20 26.90 11.66 -18.06
CA LEU A 20 26.16 12.32 -16.99
C LEU A 20 26.05 13.81 -17.30
N ILE A 21 24.83 14.32 -17.36
CA ILE A 21 24.53 15.71 -17.69
C ILE A 21 23.99 16.40 -16.42
N ALA A 22 24.73 17.42 -15.97
CA ALA A 22 24.33 18.21 -14.79
C ALA A 22 23.30 19.28 -15.15
N CYS A 23 22.20 18.86 -15.82
CA CYS A 23 21.08 19.70 -16.23
C CYS A 23 19.85 18.84 -16.44
N THR A 24 18.73 19.22 -15.85
CA THR A 24 17.45 18.54 -16.03
C THR A 24 16.41 19.37 -16.79
N GLN A 25 16.66 20.66 -16.98
CA GLN A 25 15.73 21.55 -17.66
C GLN A 25 15.68 21.32 -19.17
N GLU A 26 16.83 20.96 -19.76
CA GLU A 26 17.01 20.76 -21.20
C GLU A 26 17.22 19.28 -21.56
N THR A 27 16.64 18.37 -20.77
CA THR A 27 16.77 16.93 -21.01
C THR A 27 16.40 16.55 -22.44
N ARG A 28 15.26 17.04 -22.93
CA ARG A 28 14.77 16.79 -24.29
C ARG A 28 15.79 17.24 -25.35
N LEU A 29 16.36 18.42 -25.20
CA LEU A 29 17.36 18.95 -26.13
C LEU A 29 18.59 18.03 -26.21
N PHE A 30 19.11 17.52 -25.10
CA PHE A 30 20.25 16.62 -25.12
C PHE A 30 19.93 15.25 -25.72
N LEU A 31 18.73 14.75 -25.52
CA LEU A 31 18.25 13.52 -26.17
C LEU A 31 18.12 13.71 -27.67
N GLU A 32 17.53 14.81 -28.14
CA GLU A 32 17.42 15.17 -29.57
C GLU A 32 18.82 15.39 -30.20
N LEU A 33 19.74 16.05 -29.47
CA LEU A 33 21.13 16.23 -29.92
C LEU A 33 21.82 14.86 -30.06
N ASN A 34 21.61 13.92 -29.16
CA ASN A 34 22.17 12.57 -29.30
C ASN A 34 21.68 11.88 -30.56
N GLN A 35 20.37 11.90 -30.80
CA GLN A 35 19.75 11.30 -31.99
C GLN A 35 20.26 11.93 -33.29
N ASN A 36 20.50 13.24 -33.29
CA ASN A 36 20.93 13.99 -34.46
C ASN A 36 22.47 14.06 -34.61
N THR A 37 23.24 13.44 -33.72
CA THR A 37 24.70 13.42 -33.79
C THR A 37 25.19 12.18 -34.53
N GLU A 38 25.74 12.36 -35.71
CA GLU A 38 26.31 11.27 -36.50
C GLU A 38 27.43 10.55 -35.75
N GLY A 39 27.32 9.22 -35.62
CA GLY A 39 28.24 8.36 -34.86
C GLY A 39 28.05 8.39 -33.35
N ALA A 40 26.99 8.98 -32.82
CA ALA A 40 26.60 8.81 -31.42
C ALA A 40 25.99 7.42 -31.17
N ALA A 41 26.35 6.82 -30.02
CA ALA A 41 25.72 5.56 -29.61
C ALA A 41 24.23 5.76 -29.30
N PRO A 42 23.34 4.79 -29.64
CA PRO A 42 21.96 4.82 -29.25
C PRO A 42 21.81 4.91 -27.74
N ILE A 43 20.71 5.53 -27.28
CA ILE A 43 20.43 5.73 -25.84
C ILE A 43 20.21 4.38 -25.14
N GLU A 44 19.70 3.41 -25.86
CA GLU A 44 19.46 2.03 -25.39
C GLU A 44 20.76 1.28 -25.09
N GLU A 45 21.81 1.55 -25.86
CA GLU A 45 23.13 0.93 -25.67
C GLU A 45 23.98 1.71 -24.66
N ARG A 46 23.76 3.02 -24.60
CA ARG A 46 24.52 3.92 -23.74
C ARG A 46 23.60 4.89 -23.02
N PRO A 47 23.28 4.65 -21.74
CA PRO A 47 22.40 5.50 -20.97
C PRO A 47 22.99 6.90 -20.75
N ILE A 48 22.13 7.91 -20.84
CA ILE A 48 22.43 9.30 -20.50
C ILE A 48 21.74 9.59 -19.16
N HIS A 49 22.54 9.86 -18.14
CA HIS A 49 22.05 10.22 -16.81
C HIS A 49 21.94 11.73 -16.66
N PHE A 50 20.87 12.19 -15.99
CA PHE A 50 20.67 13.60 -15.70
C PHE A 50 20.68 13.84 -14.20
N VAL A 51 21.33 14.90 -13.74
CA VAL A 51 21.36 15.30 -12.34
C VAL A 51 21.05 16.79 -12.18
N ASN A 52 20.11 17.11 -11.29
CA ASN A 52 19.75 18.48 -10.97
C ASN A 52 20.67 19.04 -9.88
N ILE A 53 21.74 19.73 -10.29
CA ILE A 53 22.66 20.40 -9.36
C ILE A 53 22.32 21.88 -9.14
N ARG A 54 21.51 22.47 -9.99
CA ARG A 54 21.18 23.89 -9.94
C ARG A 54 20.11 24.19 -8.89
N GLU A 55 18.92 23.63 -9.04
CA GLU A 55 17.82 23.81 -8.13
C GLU A 55 18.02 23.06 -6.81
N MET A 56 18.60 21.86 -6.88
CA MET A 56 18.83 21.03 -5.69
C MET A 56 20.06 21.41 -4.87
N ALA A 57 20.98 22.23 -5.40
CA ALA A 57 22.20 22.62 -4.71
C ALA A 57 22.57 24.09 -4.91
N GLY A 58 22.74 24.53 -6.16
CA GLY A 58 23.35 25.83 -6.49
C GLY A 58 22.46 27.02 -6.21
N TRP A 59 21.14 26.89 -6.29
CA TRP A 59 20.20 27.99 -6.06
C TRP A 59 19.73 28.03 -4.60
N SER A 60 20.66 28.36 -3.72
CA SER A 60 20.39 28.59 -2.29
C SER A 60 21.30 29.68 -1.74
N ALA A 61 20.94 30.24 -0.59
CA ALA A 61 21.80 31.18 0.13
C ALA A 61 23.16 30.59 0.53
N GLU A 62 23.22 29.24 0.61
CA GLU A 62 24.42 28.47 0.98
C GLU A 62 25.15 27.88 -0.26
N ALA A 63 24.93 28.43 -1.47
CA ALA A 63 25.50 27.93 -2.71
C ALA A 63 27.03 27.76 -2.67
N LYS A 64 27.74 28.67 -1.99
CA LYS A 64 29.23 28.58 -1.83
C LYS A 64 29.67 27.36 -1.01
N GLN A 65 28.78 26.78 -0.19
CA GLN A 65 29.04 25.63 0.65
C GLN A 65 28.48 24.34 0.04
N ALA A 66 27.83 24.42 -1.13
CA ALA A 66 27.13 23.31 -1.76
C ALA A 66 28.02 22.33 -2.50
N THR A 67 29.35 22.57 -2.63
CA THR A 67 30.26 21.67 -3.34
C THR A 67 30.17 20.21 -2.88
N PRO A 68 30.21 19.89 -1.57
CA PRO A 68 30.05 18.50 -1.11
C PRO A 68 28.72 17.86 -1.55
N LYS A 69 27.62 18.63 -1.53
CA LYS A 69 26.31 18.16 -1.99
C LYS A 69 26.32 17.89 -3.50
N ILE A 70 26.92 18.78 -4.30
CA ILE A 70 27.01 18.62 -5.76
C ILE A 70 27.80 17.35 -6.08
N VAL A 71 28.93 17.12 -5.45
CA VAL A 71 29.74 15.90 -5.60
C VAL A 71 28.91 14.65 -5.25
N ALA A 72 28.21 14.70 -4.14
CA ALA A 72 27.37 13.58 -3.70
C ALA A 72 26.25 13.27 -4.70
N LEU A 73 25.54 14.29 -5.20
CA LEU A 73 24.48 14.12 -6.19
C LEU A 73 24.99 13.54 -7.50
N ILE A 74 26.16 13.99 -7.97
CA ILE A 74 26.82 13.48 -9.18
C ILE A 74 27.19 12.00 -8.99
N GLN A 75 27.83 11.65 -7.88
CA GLN A 75 28.21 10.26 -7.60
C GLN A 75 27.00 9.33 -7.48
N ALA A 76 25.91 9.79 -6.82
CA ALA A 76 24.68 9.02 -6.73
C ALA A 76 23.98 8.83 -8.08
N ALA A 77 24.06 9.84 -8.97
CA ALA A 77 23.51 9.76 -10.32
C ALA A 77 24.32 8.87 -11.27
N SER A 78 25.59 8.59 -10.94
CA SER A 78 26.46 7.69 -11.70
C SER A 78 26.26 6.21 -11.34
N LEU A 79 25.41 5.91 -10.37
CA LEU A 79 25.07 4.51 -10.04
C LEU A 79 24.29 3.87 -11.19
N PRO A 80 24.52 2.58 -11.45
CA PRO A 80 23.73 1.86 -12.44
C PRO A 80 22.23 1.89 -12.04
N PRO A 81 21.32 1.89 -13.01
CA PRO A 81 19.90 1.80 -12.74
C PRO A 81 19.58 0.48 -12.00
N PRO A 82 18.51 0.45 -11.19
CA PRO A 82 18.07 -0.78 -10.57
C PRO A 82 17.69 -1.82 -11.61
N GLU A 83 17.81 -3.10 -11.24
CA GLU A 83 17.41 -4.20 -12.13
C GLU A 83 15.93 -4.07 -12.53
N PRO A 84 15.58 -4.32 -13.80
CA PRO A 84 14.24 -4.27 -14.27
C PRO A 84 13.37 -5.32 -13.55
N VAL A 85 12.11 -5.00 -13.34
CA VAL A 85 11.12 -5.90 -12.72
C VAL A 85 10.11 -6.36 -13.77
N ALA A 86 9.37 -7.43 -13.47
CA ALA A 86 8.28 -7.86 -14.32
C ALA A 86 7.26 -6.73 -14.54
N ALA A 87 6.77 -6.60 -15.75
CA ALA A 87 5.72 -5.66 -16.11
C ALA A 87 4.33 -6.22 -15.82
N VAL A 88 3.38 -5.32 -15.63
CA VAL A 88 1.94 -5.58 -15.56
C VAL A 88 1.30 -4.91 -16.76
N GLU A 89 0.71 -5.72 -17.64
CA GLU A 89 0.10 -5.25 -18.89
C GLU A 89 -1.36 -4.84 -18.67
N TYR A 90 -1.75 -3.75 -19.31
CA TYR A 90 -3.13 -3.30 -19.47
C TYR A 90 -3.43 -3.22 -20.96
N ARG A 91 -4.61 -3.66 -21.35
CA ARG A 91 -5.10 -3.54 -22.72
C ARG A 91 -6.44 -2.82 -22.69
N SER A 92 -6.54 -1.74 -23.40
CA SER A 92 -7.76 -0.94 -23.57
C SER A 92 -8.06 -0.77 -25.05
N GLU A 93 -9.25 -1.19 -25.47
CA GLU A 93 -9.72 -1.07 -26.85
C GLU A 93 -10.49 0.24 -27.06
N GLY A 94 -10.69 1.03 -26.00
CA GLY A 94 -11.33 2.34 -26.08
C GLY A 94 -12.83 2.32 -25.77
N ARG A 95 -13.36 1.25 -25.15
CA ARG A 95 -14.76 1.20 -24.73
C ARG A 95 -14.94 1.92 -23.40
N CYS A 96 -15.65 3.06 -23.41
CA CYS A 96 -15.83 3.91 -22.23
C CYS A 96 -17.29 3.97 -21.79
N LEU A 97 -17.54 3.65 -20.51
CA LEU A 97 -18.83 3.90 -19.88
C LEU A 97 -18.86 5.32 -19.31
N VAL A 98 -19.79 6.16 -19.78
CA VAL A 98 -20.05 7.49 -19.23
C VAL A 98 -21.34 7.44 -18.41
N VAL A 99 -21.23 7.76 -17.11
CA VAL A 99 -22.34 7.62 -16.15
C VAL A 99 -22.72 8.98 -15.58
N GLY A 100 -23.95 9.39 -15.70
CA GLY A 100 -24.39 10.68 -15.14
C GLY A 100 -25.71 11.22 -15.63
N ALA A 101 -25.88 12.56 -15.48
CA ALA A 101 -27.03 13.28 -16.01
C ALA A 101 -26.92 13.46 -17.55
N PRO A 102 -28.02 13.55 -18.28
CA PRO A 102 -28.04 13.62 -19.74
C PRO A 102 -27.13 14.69 -20.33
N GLU A 103 -27.20 15.91 -19.84
CA GLU A 103 -26.46 17.07 -20.36
C GLU A 103 -24.94 16.87 -20.24
N ALA A 104 -24.49 16.37 -19.07
CA ALA A 104 -23.09 16.12 -18.81
C ALA A 104 -22.56 14.95 -19.65
N CYS A 105 -23.35 13.87 -19.79
CA CYS A 105 -22.98 12.72 -20.61
C CYS A 105 -22.88 13.09 -22.09
N GLU A 106 -23.79 13.93 -22.60
CA GLU A 106 -23.77 14.43 -23.96
C GLU A 106 -22.52 15.28 -24.23
N GLN A 107 -22.22 16.21 -23.32
CA GLN A 107 -21.01 17.02 -23.43
C GLN A 107 -19.75 16.16 -23.45
N ALA A 108 -19.70 15.12 -22.62
CA ALA A 108 -18.59 14.18 -22.60
C ALA A 108 -18.45 13.40 -23.91
N ALA A 109 -19.56 12.89 -24.46
CA ALA A 109 -19.57 12.15 -25.72
C ALA A 109 -19.09 13.01 -26.89
N MET A 110 -19.55 14.28 -26.96
CA MET A 110 -19.07 15.22 -27.97
C MET A 110 -17.56 15.50 -27.86
N LEU A 111 -17.02 15.57 -26.64
CA LEU A 111 -15.59 15.83 -26.42
C LEU A 111 -14.72 14.61 -26.78
N PHE A 112 -15.22 13.39 -26.62
CA PHE A 112 -14.50 12.17 -27.03
C PHE A 112 -14.42 12.04 -28.57
N GLY A 113 -15.47 12.50 -29.29
CA GLY A 113 -15.57 12.29 -30.75
C GLY A 113 -15.53 10.82 -31.11
N ASP A 114 -14.93 10.50 -32.25
CA ASP A 114 -14.84 9.14 -32.79
C ASP A 114 -13.64 8.34 -32.22
N ALA A 115 -12.87 8.93 -31.34
CA ALA A 115 -11.66 8.30 -30.80
C ALA A 115 -11.94 7.19 -29.78
N ILE A 116 -13.13 7.20 -29.18
CA ILE A 116 -13.54 6.29 -28.09
C ILE A 116 -14.97 5.83 -28.33
N GLU A 117 -15.20 4.54 -28.19
CA GLU A 117 -16.55 3.96 -28.20
C GLU A 117 -17.26 4.27 -26.86
N VAL A 118 -18.27 5.15 -26.92
CA VAL A 118 -18.94 5.64 -25.71
C VAL A 118 -20.28 4.91 -25.53
N THR A 119 -20.45 4.28 -24.38
CA THR A 119 -21.77 3.85 -23.87
C THR A 119 -22.19 4.79 -22.76
N ILE A 120 -23.38 5.37 -22.85
CA ILE A 120 -23.92 6.31 -21.87
C ILE A 120 -24.90 5.57 -20.94
N LEU A 121 -24.70 5.70 -19.63
CA LEU A 121 -25.65 5.28 -18.61
C LEU A 121 -26.25 6.50 -17.92
N LEU A 122 -27.50 6.82 -18.26
CA LEU A 122 -28.26 7.91 -17.64
C LEU A 122 -28.79 7.48 -16.27
N THR A 123 -28.36 8.14 -15.21
CA THR A 123 -28.74 7.83 -13.81
C THR A 123 -29.88 8.70 -13.27
N ALA A 124 -30.25 9.75 -13.98
CA ALA A 124 -31.39 10.60 -13.68
C ALA A 124 -32.08 11.00 -14.98
N PRO A 125 -33.42 11.19 -14.96
CA PRO A 125 -34.12 11.79 -16.08
C PRO A 125 -33.62 13.22 -16.31
N ALA A 126 -33.63 13.68 -17.56
CA ALA A 126 -33.24 15.04 -17.91
C ALA A 126 -34.14 16.05 -17.15
N ARG A 127 -33.55 16.81 -16.24
CA ARG A 127 -34.22 17.92 -15.57
C ARG A 127 -34.09 19.18 -16.42
N VAL A 128 -35.10 19.48 -17.21
CA VAL A 128 -35.15 20.77 -17.90
C VAL A 128 -36.06 21.72 -17.14
N GLY A 129 -35.47 22.78 -16.64
CA GLY A 129 -36.23 23.96 -16.24
C GLY A 129 -36.94 24.56 -17.45
N GLY A 130 -38.15 24.15 -17.68
CA GLY A 130 -39.19 24.92 -18.35
C GLY A 130 -38.94 25.47 -19.75
N ARG A 131 -38.33 24.79 -20.69
CA ARG A 131 -38.50 24.96 -22.14
C ARG A 131 -37.65 23.96 -22.93
N ASP A 132 -38.25 23.39 -23.96
CA ASP A 132 -37.76 22.40 -24.95
C ASP A 132 -36.34 22.69 -25.53
N VAL A 133 -35.29 22.39 -24.81
CA VAL A 133 -33.94 22.48 -25.37
C VAL A 133 -33.26 21.11 -25.46
N THR A 134 -33.67 20.12 -24.71
CA THR A 134 -33.03 18.80 -24.65
C THR A 134 -33.45 17.86 -25.76
N GLY A 135 -34.58 18.10 -26.37
CA GLY A 135 -35.04 17.26 -27.49
C GLY A 135 -34.12 17.23 -28.71
N GLY A 136 -33.40 18.32 -28.96
CA GLY A 136 -32.46 18.41 -30.06
C GLY A 136 -31.08 17.79 -29.80
N MET A 137 -30.63 17.88 -28.53
CA MET A 137 -29.26 17.47 -28.16
C MET A 137 -29.09 15.95 -28.17
N LEU A 138 -29.91 15.19 -27.42
CA LEU A 138 -29.82 13.73 -27.40
C LEU A 138 -30.08 13.07 -28.75
N ALA A 139 -30.91 13.70 -29.61
CA ALA A 139 -31.08 13.30 -31.01
C ALA A 139 -29.79 13.53 -31.83
N GLY A 140 -29.05 14.61 -31.52
CA GLY A 140 -27.77 14.94 -32.14
C GLY A 140 -26.68 13.92 -31.88
N ILE A 141 -26.56 13.44 -30.64
CA ILE A 141 -25.57 12.39 -30.29
C ILE A 141 -25.82 11.11 -31.08
N ARG A 142 -27.08 10.67 -31.18
CA ARG A 142 -27.42 9.46 -31.91
C ARG A 142 -27.30 9.56 -33.44
N GLN A 143 -27.37 10.78 -33.98
CA GLN A 143 -27.18 11.01 -35.42
C GLN A 143 -25.73 11.24 -35.83
N GLN A 144 -24.91 11.77 -34.91
CA GLN A 144 -23.51 12.08 -35.19
C GLN A 144 -22.54 11.04 -34.66
N HIS A 145 -22.89 10.34 -33.56
CA HIS A 145 -22.07 9.30 -32.95
C HIS A 145 -22.96 8.11 -32.61
N GLU A 146 -22.61 6.93 -33.04
CA GLU A 146 -23.34 5.68 -32.78
C GLU A 146 -23.30 5.22 -31.31
N SER A 147 -23.35 6.17 -30.38
CA SER A 147 -23.26 5.88 -28.94
C SER A 147 -24.49 5.14 -28.43
N GLU A 148 -24.27 4.03 -27.74
CA GLU A 148 -25.31 3.29 -27.07
C GLU A 148 -25.75 4.06 -25.79
N VAL A 149 -27.07 4.30 -25.64
CA VAL A 149 -27.65 4.99 -24.50
C VAL A 149 -28.52 4.04 -23.70
N GLN A 150 -28.14 3.80 -22.46
CA GLN A 150 -28.85 3.01 -21.45
C GLN A 150 -29.36 3.91 -20.33
N SER A 151 -30.33 3.42 -19.57
CA SER A 151 -30.84 4.12 -18.40
C SER A 151 -30.95 3.21 -17.19
N GLY A 152 -30.64 3.73 -16.03
CA GLY A 152 -30.76 2.97 -14.81
C GLY A 152 -29.89 3.52 -13.67
N GLN A 153 -29.92 2.82 -12.55
CA GLN A 153 -29.06 3.15 -11.41
C GLN A 153 -27.87 2.19 -11.35
N LEU A 154 -26.68 2.75 -11.34
CA LEU A 154 -25.45 1.97 -11.16
C LEU A 154 -25.47 1.32 -9.76
N VAL A 155 -25.51 -0.01 -9.71
CA VAL A 155 -25.55 -0.82 -8.48
C VAL A 155 -24.15 -1.15 -8.02
N SER A 156 -23.28 -1.55 -8.95
CA SER A 156 -21.89 -1.86 -8.64
C SER A 156 -20.98 -1.55 -9.83
N LEU A 157 -19.78 -1.11 -9.51
CA LEU A 157 -18.68 -0.92 -10.43
C LEU A 157 -17.42 -1.52 -9.84
N THR A 158 -16.76 -2.39 -10.58
CA THR A 158 -15.53 -3.05 -10.14
C THR A 158 -14.59 -3.20 -11.31
N GLY A 159 -13.29 -3.41 -11.03
CA GLY A 159 -12.32 -3.66 -12.10
C GLY A 159 -11.23 -2.60 -12.21
N ARG A 160 -10.69 -2.45 -13.39
CA ARG A 160 -9.54 -1.62 -13.72
C ARG A 160 -9.49 -1.30 -15.21
N LEU A 161 -8.55 -0.50 -15.64
CA LEU A 161 -8.30 -0.22 -17.06
C LEU A 161 -8.29 -1.51 -17.91
N GLY A 162 -9.10 -1.54 -18.94
CA GLY A 162 -9.30 -2.69 -19.84
C GLY A 162 -10.17 -3.82 -19.28
N ALA A 163 -10.70 -3.69 -18.04
CA ALA A 163 -11.47 -4.76 -17.40
C ALA A 163 -12.37 -4.22 -16.28
N PHE A 164 -13.19 -3.21 -16.54
CA PHE A 164 -14.26 -2.80 -15.64
C PHE A 164 -15.51 -3.65 -15.87
N GLU A 165 -16.20 -3.99 -14.79
CA GLU A 165 -17.52 -4.59 -14.80
C GLU A 165 -18.51 -3.62 -14.13
N ALA A 166 -19.50 -3.16 -14.86
CA ALA A 166 -20.58 -2.33 -14.37
C ALA A 166 -21.88 -3.14 -14.30
N THR A 167 -22.60 -3.02 -13.19
CA THR A 167 -23.93 -3.60 -13.02
C THR A 167 -24.90 -2.48 -12.68
N TRP A 168 -25.99 -2.37 -13.42
CA TRP A 168 -27.04 -1.40 -13.17
C TRP A 168 -28.42 -2.02 -13.23
N THR A 169 -29.37 -1.41 -12.54
CA THR A 169 -30.78 -1.79 -12.59
C THR A 169 -31.55 -0.75 -13.38
N SER A 170 -32.32 -1.20 -14.38
CA SER A 170 -33.26 -0.36 -15.13
C SER A 170 -34.68 -0.66 -14.69
N ALA A 171 -35.35 0.37 -14.17
CA ALA A 171 -36.78 0.32 -13.83
C ALA A 171 -37.62 1.15 -14.80
N ASN A 172 -37.09 1.52 -15.95
CA ASN A 172 -37.78 2.32 -16.95
C ASN A 172 -38.98 1.54 -17.51
N PRO A 173 -40.21 2.08 -17.44
CA PRO A 173 -41.38 1.45 -18.03
C PRO A 173 -41.29 1.26 -19.54
N ILE A 174 -40.43 2.02 -20.24
CA ILE A 174 -40.19 1.87 -21.66
C ILE A 174 -39.11 0.82 -21.90
N ASP A 175 -39.45 -0.21 -22.66
CA ASP A 175 -38.49 -1.20 -23.13
C ASP A 175 -37.72 -0.64 -24.31
N LEU A 176 -36.44 -0.31 -24.12
CA LEU A 176 -35.60 0.28 -25.17
C LEU A 176 -35.24 -0.72 -26.28
N ASP A 177 -35.32 -2.02 -26.01
CA ASP A 177 -35.07 -3.07 -27.00
C ASP A 177 -36.25 -3.21 -28.00
N VAL A 178 -37.47 -2.90 -27.53
CA VAL A 178 -38.70 -2.96 -28.32
C VAL A 178 -39.06 -1.58 -28.89
N CYS A 179 -38.66 -0.49 -28.24
CA CYS A 179 -38.99 0.88 -28.60
C CYS A 179 -38.46 1.28 -29.99
N THR A 180 -39.35 1.61 -30.91
CA THR A 180 -39.02 2.10 -32.28
C THR A 180 -38.58 3.57 -32.30
N ARG A 181 -38.68 4.28 -31.19
CA ARG A 181 -38.27 5.70 -31.03
C ARG A 181 -39.08 6.64 -31.94
N CYS A 182 -40.35 6.33 -32.13
CA CYS A 182 -41.27 7.10 -32.97
C CYS A 182 -41.73 8.44 -32.35
N ASN A 183 -41.36 8.74 -31.11
CA ASN A 183 -41.71 9.95 -30.34
C ASN A 183 -43.20 10.14 -30.01
N ALA A 184 -44.07 9.22 -30.37
CA ALA A 184 -45.51 9.34 -30.12
C ALA A 184 -45.82 9.50 -28.63
N CYS A 185 -45.15 8.75 -27.76
CA CYS A 185 -45.31 8.81 -26.31
C CYS A 185 -44.86 10.16 -25.72
N ILE A 186 -43.87 10.81 -26.32
CA ILE A 186 -43.39 12.14 -25.90
C ILE A 186 -44.44 13.18 -26.25
N ALA A 187 -44.95 13.13 -27.46
CA ALA A 187 -45.92 14.10 -27.97
C ALA A 187 -47.25 14.11 -27.20
N VAL A 188 -47.67 12.95 -26.66
CA VAL A 188 -48.96 12.81 -25.95
C VAL A 188 -48.84 13.00 -24.42
N CYS A 189 -47.63 13.10 -23.87
CA CYS A 189 -47.46 13.22 -22.43
C CYS A 189 -47.74 14.66 -21.92
N PRO A 190 -48.86 14.92 -21.21
CA PRO A 190 -49.23 16.27 -20.82
C PRO A 190 -48.27 16.86 -19.78
N GLU A 191 -47.62 16.02 -18.99
CA GLU A 191 -46.66 16.44 -17.97
C GLU A 191 -45.22 16.59 -18.51
N GLY A 192 -44.99 16.29 -19.77
CA GLY A 192 -43.63 16.24 -20.34
C GLY A 192 -42.68 15.35 -19.54
N ALA A 193 -43.22 14.25 -18.98
CA ALA A 193 -42.46 13.31 -18.17
C ALA A 193 -41.65 12.30 -18.98
N ILE A 194 -41.71 12.36 -20.31
CA ILE A 194 -40.96 11.48 -21.22
C ILE A 194 -40.15 12.39 -22.16
N ASP A 195 -38.85 12.16 -22.24
CA ASP A 195 -37.94 12.90 -23.09
C ASP A 195 -37.35 11.99 -24.18
N LEU A 196 -36.44 12.52 -24.99
CA LEU A 196 -35.76 11.77 -26.07
C LEU A 196 -34.75 10.74 -25.54
N SER A 197 -34.50 10.64 -24.22
CA SER A 197 -33.82 9.50 -23.64
C SER A 197 -34.72 8.26 -23.57
N TYR A 198 -36.02 8.43 -23.89
CA TYR A 198 -37.06 7.41 -23.75
C TYR A 198 -37.13 6.81 -22.34
N GLN A 199 -36.98 7.67 -21.34
CA GLN A 199 -37.20 7.37 -19.93
C GLN A 199 -38.46 8.09 -19.45
N ILE A 200 -39.17 7.48 -18.51
CA ILE A 200 -40.29 8.13 -17.84
C ILE A 200 -39.81 8.67 -16.51
N ASP A 201 -39.82 9.98 -16.32
CA ASP A 201 -39.64 10.61 -15.01
C ASP A 201 -40.84 10.32 -14.13
N LEU A 202 -40.74 9.31 -13.27
CA LEU A 202 -41.80 8.88 -12.39
C LEU A 202 -42.16 9.95 -11.33
N SER A 203 -41.30 10.95 -11.09
CA SER A 203 -41.60 12.06 -10.19
C SER A 203 -42.53 13.10 -10.81
N ARG A 204 -42.48 13.24 -12.14
CA ARG A 204 -43.35 14.13 -12.94
C ARG A 204 -44.59 13.42 -13.43
N CYS A 205 -44.49 12.10 -13.65
CA CYS A 205 -45.55 11.29 -14.22
C CYS A 205 -46.77 11.22 -13.27
N LYS A 206 -47.93 11.71 -13.73
CA LYS A 206 -49.23 11.59 -13.01
C LYS A 206 -50.06 10.37 -13.43
N SER A 207 -49.43 9.44 -14.17
CA SER A 207 -50.06 8.16 -14.56
C SER A 207 -51.30 8.29 -15.45
N HIS A 208 -51.36 9.28 -16.37
CA HIS A 208 -52.44 9.42 -17.35
C HIS A 208 -52.59 8.23 -18.31
N ARG A 209 -51.46 7.56 -18.58
CA ARG A 209 -51.36 6.38 -19.46
C ARG A 209 -51.60 6.64 -20.97
N ASP A 210 -51.73 7.91 -21.42
CA ASP A 210 -51.86 8.27 -22.85
C ASP A 210 -50.67 7.76 -23.66
N CYS A 211 -49.46 7.75 -23.05
CA CYS A 211 -48.25 7.20 -23.62
C CYS A 211 -48.35 5.68 -23.93
N VAL A 212 -49.06 4.94 -23.08
CA VAL A 212 -49.30 3.47 -23.30
C VAL A 212 -50.20 3.30 -24.55
N THR A 213 -51.30 4.08 -24.60
CA THR A 213 -52.22 4.06 -25.73
C THR A 213 -51.54 4.47 -27.05
N ALA A 214 -50.70 5.50 -27.04
CA ALA A 214 -49.92 5.95 -28.19
C ALA A 214 -48.86 4.92 -28.63
N CYS A 215 -48.43 4.02 -27.75
CA CYS A 215 -47.45 2.98 -28.02
C CYS A 215 -48.06 1.60 -28.23
N ASP A 216 -49.40 1.49 -28.30
CA ASP A 216 -50.14 0.19 -28.34
C ASP A 216 -49.68 -0.69 -29.51
N ALA A 217 -49.43 -0.14 -30.68
CA ALA A 217 -48.98 -0.87 -31.86
C ALA A 217 -47.58 -1.50 -31.72
N VAL A 218 -46.74 -0.93 -30.86
CA VAL A 218 -45.35 -1.37 -30.60
C VAL A 218 -45.27 -2.14 -29.28
N GLY A 219 -46.09 -1.75 -28.27
CA GLY A 219 -46.15 -2.40 -26.98
C GLY A 219 -44.91 -2.20 -26.08
N ALA A 220 -44.11 -1.15 -26.36
CA ALA A 220 -42.86 -0.92 -25.65
C ALA A 220 -43.02 -0.33 -24.24
N ILE A 221 -44.25 0.15 -23.86
CA ILE A 221 -44.46 0.81 -22.55
C ILE A 221 -45.29 -0.09 -21.63
N ASN A 222 -44.64 -0.54 -20.56
CA ASN A 222 -45.27 -1.35 -19.51
C ASN A 222 -44.84 -0.88 -18.12
N PHE A 223 -45.74 -0.26 -17.34
CA PHE A 223 -45.48 0.21 -15.99
C PHE A 223 -45.42 -0.90 -14.94
N ALA A 224 -45.83 -2.12 -15.29
CA ALA A 224 -45.69 -3.29 -14.42
C ALA A 224 -44.37 -4.07 -14.71
N ARG A 225 -43.51 -3.52 -15.55
CA ARG A 225 -42.23 -4.14 -15.88
C ARG A 225 -41.37 -4.21 -14.62
N GLU A 226 -40.89 -5.41 -14.32
CA GLU A 226 -39.93 -5.60 -13.22
C GLU A 226 -38.57 -4.95 -13.57
N ALA A 227 -37.90 -4.45 -12.54
CA ALA A 227 -36.56 -3.92 -12.71
C ALA A 227 -35.59 -5.00 -13.21
N ARG A 228 -34.93 -4.73 -14.32
CA ARG A 228 -33.94 -5.64 -14.91
C ARG A 228 -32.53 -5.24 -14.46
N GLU A 229 -31.78 -6.22 -13.98
CA GLU A 229 -30.33 -6.05 -13.74
C GLU A 229 -29.57 -6.35 -15.05
N THR A 230 -28.74 -5.41 -15.46
CA THR A 230 -27.87 -5.53 -16.63
C THR A 230 -26.41 -5.47 -16.18
N LYS A 231 -25.57 -6.32 -16.77
CA LYS A 231 -24.14 -6.37 -16.50
C LYS A 231 -23.38 -6.25 -17.82
N ALA A 232 -22.40 -5.31 -17.87
CA ALA A 232 -21.56 -5.13 -19.03
C ALA A 232 -20.10 -4.80 -18.63
N SER A 233 -19.19 -5.01 -19.59
CA SER A 233 -17.76 -4.81 -19.39
C SER A 233 -17.27 -3.64 -20.24
N PHE A 234 -16.39 -2.82 -19.66
CA PHE A 234 -15.81 -1.62 -20.27
C PHE A 234 -14.32 -1.56 -20.00
N ASP A 235 -13.61 -0.82 -20.85
CA ASP A 235 -12.18 -0.60 -20.65
C ASP A 235 -11.92 0.59 -19.74
N MET A 236 -12.78 1.60 -19.78
CA MET A 236 -12.68 2.85 -19.05
C MET A 236 -14.04 3.30 -18.53
N VAL A 237 -14.03 4.16 -17.50
CA VAL A 237 -15.26 4.72 -16.93
C VAL A 237 -15.06 6.20 -16.63
N LEU A 238 -15.97 7.04 -17.13
CA LEU A 238 -16.11 8.44 -16.78
C LEU A 238 -17.37 8.63 -15.93
N ASP A 239 -17.18 8.92 -14.65
CA ASP A 239 -18.26 9.08 -13.69
C ASP A 239 -18.56 10.57 -13.50
N LEU A 240 -19.71 11.01 -13.96
CA LEU A 240 -20.21 12.39 -13.89
C LEU A 240 -21.28 12.57 -12.82
N ARG A 241 -21.52 11.56 -11.99
CA ARG A 241 -22.46 11.66 -10.87
C ARG A 241 -21.88 12.56 -9.78
N GLU A 242 -22.74 13.03 -8.88
CA GLU A 242 -22.33 13.82 -7.73
C GLU A 242 -21.40 13.03 -6.80
N ALA A 243 -21.76 11.79 -6.47
CA ALA A 243 -20.97 10.89 -5.65
C ALA A 243 -20.20 9.89 -6.51
N PRO A 244 -18.87 9.74 -6.32
CA PRO A 244 -18.05 8.80 -7.07
C PRO A 244 -18.39 7.34 -6.73
N ALA A 245 -18.22 6.43 -7.70
CA ALA A 245 -18.34 4.98 -7.48
C ALA A 245 -17.22 4.42 -6.60
N PHE A 246 -16.03 5.00 -6.70
CA PHE A 246 -14.86 4.64 -5.92
C PHE A 246 -14.50 5.77 -4.96
N THR A 247 -14.53 5.49 -3.65
CA THR A 247 -14.28 6.48 -2.59
C THR A 247 -12.86 6.41 -2.02
N GLN A 248 -12.08 5.38 -2.40
CA GLN A 248 -10.67 5.28 -1.98
C GLN A 248 -9.82 6.40 -2.59
N HIS A 249 -8.76 6.79 -1.88
CA HIS A 249 -7.86 7.87 -2.30
C HIS A 249 -7.22 7.63 -3.68
N ALA A 250 -6.85 6.39 -3.99
CA ALA A 250 -6.33 5.99 -5.29
C ALA A 250 -7.34 5.06 -5.99
N PRO A 251 -8.27 5.59 -6.79
CA PRO A 251 -9.21 4.79 -7.55
C PRO A 251 -8.49 3.96 -8.61
N PRO A 252 -9.13 2.91 -9.16
CA PRO A 252 -8.57 2.09 -10.23
C PRO A 252 -8.18 2.93 -11.44
N GLN A 253 -7.05 2.61 -12.07
CA GLN A 253 -6.65 3.24 -13.32
C GLN A 253 -7.71 3.01 -14.38
N GLY A 254 -8.02 4.04 -15.20
CA GLY A 254 -9.10 4.03 -16.18
C GLY A 254 -10.47 4.47 -15.65
N TYR A 255 -10.60 4.72 -14.33
CA TYR A 255 -11.77 5.38 -13.74
C TYR A 255 -11.45 6.83 -13.39
N LEU A 256 -12.25 7.76 -13.92
CA LEU A 256 -12.15 9.19 -13.59
C LEU A 256 -13.51 9.73 -13.14
N HIS A 257 -13.50 10.55 -12.10
CA HIS A 257 -14.69 11.23 -11.59
C HIS A 257 -14.55 12.74 -11.80
N ALA A 258 -15.44 13.30 -12.60
CA ALA A 258 -15.49 14.75 -12.85
C ALA A 258 -16.66 15.43 -12.15
N GLY A 259 -17.74 14.73 -11.82
CA GLY A 259 -18.94 15.31 -11.27
C GLY A 259 -19.53 16.38 -12.23
N SER A 260 -19.88 17.53 -11.68
CA SER A 260 -20.41 18.68 -12.45
C SER A 260 -19.34 19.70 -12.85
N ASP A 261 -18.05 19.45 -12.61
CA ASP A 261 -16.94 20.37 -12.90
C ASP A 261 -16.49 20.24 -14.36
N ALA A 262 -16.76 21.27 -15.16
CA ALA A 262 -16.40 21.31 -16.59
C ALA A 262 -14.88 21.26 -16.83
N GLY A 263 -14.06 21.81 -15.94
CA GLY A 263 -12.61 21.75 -16.05
C GLY A 263 -12.08 20.35 -15.83
N LYS A 264 -12.61 19.65 -14.80
CA LYS A 264 -12.30 18.23 -14.55
C LYS A 264 -12.81 17.33 -15.68
N LEU A 265 -13.97 17.63 -16.26
CA LEU A 265 -14.50 16.89 -17.41
C LEU A 265 -13.52 16.93 -18.59
N ILE A 266 -13.05 18.10 -19.00
CA ILE A 266 -12.09 18.23 -20.10
C ILE A 266 -10.79 17.46 -19.78
N GLN A 267 -10.27 17.62 -18.58
CA GLN A 267 -9.08 16.88 -18.16
C GLN A 267 -9.29 15.36 -18.19
N ALA A 268 -10.43 14.88 -17.71
CA ALA A 268 -10.77 13.47 -17.69
C ALA A 268 -10.89 12.89 -19.11
N VAL A 269 -11.54 13.61 -20.03
CA VAL A 269 -11.66 13.21 -21.43
C VAL A 269 -10.28 13.09 -22.08
N LEU A 270 -9.40 14.07 -21.92
CA LEU A 270 -8.04 14.04 -22.45
C LEU A 270 -7.21 12.89 -21.86
N GLN A 271 -7.35 12.62 -20.56
CA GLN A 271 -6.65 11.52 -19.90
C GLN A 271 -7.13 10.16 -20.35
N LEU A 272 -8.46 9.94 -20.45
CA LEU A 272 -9.03 8.69 -20.95
C LEU A 272 -8.69 8.47 -22.43
N GLY A 273 -8.71 9.52 -23.25
CA GLY A 273 -8.29 9.45 -24.65
C GLY A 273 -6.85 8.96 -24.84
N ALA A 274 -5.97 9.29 -23.89
CA ALA A 274 -4.59 8.81 -23.87
C ALA A 274 -4.44 7.38 -23.33
N MET A 275 -5.53 6.74 -22.85
CA MET A 275 -5.52 5.39 -22.27
C MET A 275 -6.04 4.31 -23.21
N VAL A 276 -5.99 4.54 -24.53
CA VAL A 276 -6.32 3.53 -25.57
C VAL A 276 -5.04 2.87 -26.05
N GLY A 277 -4.98 1.55 -26.05
CA GLY A 277 -3.82 0.77 -26.48
C GLY A 277 -3.33 -0.24 -25.45
N VAL A 278 -2.07 -0.62 -25.57
CA VAL A 278 -1.39 -1.53 -24.65
C VAL A 278 -0.41 -0.72 -23.79
N PHE A 279 -0.51 -0.89 -22.49
CA PHE A 279 0.31 -0.16 -21.51
C PHE A 279 0.94 -1.14 -20.55
N GLU A 280 2.14 -0.83 -20.12
CA GLU A 280 2.87 -1.59 -19.14
C GLU A 280 3.22 -0.70 -17.94
N LYS A 281 3.15 -1.27 -16.74
CA LYS A 281 3.72 -0.67 -15.55
C LYS A 281 4.57 -1.67 -14.78
N PRO A 282 5.57 -1.21 -14.01
CA PRO A 282 6.37 -2.10 -13.17
C PRO A 282 5.49 -2.80 -12.12
N LYS A 283 5.79 -4.06 -11.85
CA LYS A 283 5.27 -4.75 -10.67
C LYS A 283 6.07 -4.32 -9.45
N PHE A 284 5.58 -3.33 -8.71
CA PHE A 284 6.30 -2.62 -7.65
C PHE A 284 6.59 -3.43 -6.38
N PHE A 285 6.09 -4.65 -6.25
CA PHE A 285 6.24 -5.45 -5.04
C PHE A 285 6.67 -6.90 -5.33
N LYS A 286 7.36 -7.47 -4.33
CA LYS A 286 7.59 -8.91 -4.21
C LYS A 286 6.94 -9.40 -2.91
N TYR A 287 6.26 -10.54 -2.94
CA TYR A 287 5.58 -11.12 -1.79
C TYR A 287 6.03 -12.53 -1.50
N GLN A 288 6.33 -12.81 -0.22
CA GLN A 288 6.78 -14.11 0.29
C GLN A 288 5.78 -14.57 1.37
N ASN A 289 4.89 -15.48 1.00
CA ASN A 289 3.83 -15.96 1.88
C ASN A 289 4.34 -16.62 3.17
N ASN A 290 5.45 -17.37 3.10
CA ASN A 290 6.04 -18.05 4.24
C ASN A 290 6.50 -17.11 5.38
N LEU A 291 6.77 -15.85 5.09
CA LEU A 291 7.12 -14.80 6.06
C LEU A 291 5.92 -14.00 6.56
N CYS A 292 4.75 -14.16 5.92
CA CYS A 292 3.60 -13.34 6.23
C CYS A 292 3.00 -13.70 7.60
N ALA A 293 2.72 -12.67 8.41
CA ALA A 293 2.09 -12.78 9.71
C ALA A 293 0.59 -12.45 9.67
N HIS A 294 -0.03 -12.40 8.48
CA HIS A 294 -1.44 -12.04 8.35
C HIS A 294 -2.34 -13.11 8.95
N SER A 295 -2.11 -14.36 8.57
CA SER A 295 -2.92 -15.44 9.13
C SER A 295 -2.16 -16.76 9.18
N ARG A 296 -2.34 -17.47 10.30
CA ARG A 296 -1.95 -18.86 10.51
C ARG A 296 -3.00 -19.53 11.40
N ASN A 297 -3.21 -20.82 11.24
CA ASN A 297 -4.17 -21.59 12.05
C ASN A 297 -5.57 -20.93 12.06
N GLU A 298 -6.02 -20.42 10.91
CA GLU A 298 -7.33 -19.78 10.73
C GLU A 298 -7.52 -18.49 11.58
N GLN A 299 -6.48 -17.96 12.20
CA GLN A 299 -6.50 -16.71 12.95
C GLN A 299 -5.88 -15.58 12.15
N ILE A 300 -6.50 -14.40 12.20
CA ILE A 300 -5.98 -13.18 11.60
C ILE A 300 -5.06 -12.50 12.63
N GLY A 301 -3.82 -12.23 12.24
CA GLY A 301 -2.85 -11.46 13.02
C GLY A 301 -2.67 -10.06 12.46
N CYS A 302 -1.60 -9.84 11.70
CA CYS A 302 -1.24 -8.53 11.16
C CYS A 302 -2.08 -8.15 9.92
N SER A 303 -2.73 -6.98 9.93
CA SER A 303 -3.46 -6.39 8.79
C SER A 303 -2.81 -5.12 8.22
N ALA A 304 -1.67 -4.68 8.74
CA ALA A 304 -1.08 -3.37 8.47
C ALA A 304 -0.96 -3.01 6.98
N CYS A 305 -0.60 -3.97 6.11
CA CYS A 305 -0.48 -3.72 4.66
C CYS A 305 -1.85 -3.58 3.97
N ILE A 306 -2.90 -4.20 4.50
CA ILE A 306 -4.27 -4.07 4.02
C ILE A 306 -4.79 -2.69 4.40
N ASP A 307 -4.64 -2.32 5.67
CA ASP A 307 -5.18 -1.08 6.25
C ASP A 307 -4.53 0.17 5.65
N VAL A 308 -3.23 0.09 5.29
CA VAL A 308 -2.51 1.22 4.69
C VAL A 308 -2.76 1.36 3.18
N CYS A 309 -3.37 0.38 2.51
CA CYS A 309 -3.48 0.38 1.05
C CYS A 309 -4.58 1.33 0.56
N SER A 310 -4.21 2.51 0.05
CA SER A 310 -5.15 3.51 -0.48
C SER A 310 -5.85 3.11 -1.78
N ALA A 311 -5.30 2.12 -2.50
CA ALA A 311 -5.88 1.58 -3.73
C ALA A 311 -6.71 0.30 -3.50
N VAL A 312 -6.84 -0.15 -2.25
CA VAL A 312 -7.55 -1.40 -1.89
C VAL A 312 -7.07 -2.61 -2.71
N ALA A 313 -5.79 -2.58 -3.12
CA ALA A 313 -5.17 -3.62 -3.92
C ALA A 313 -4.78 -4.88 -3.13
N ILE A 314 -4.85 -4.82 -1.78
CA ILE A 314 -4.41 -5.90 -0.89
C ILE A 314 -5.61 -6.44 -0.13
N ARG A 315 -5.75 -7.76 -0.12
CA ARG A 315 -6.83 -8.47 0.56
C ARG A 315 -6.32 -9.71 1.26
N SER A 316 -7.08 -10.20 2.26
CA SER A 316 -6.86 -11.53 2.83
C SER A 316 -7.01 -12.60 1.76
N ASP A 317 -6.22 -13.67 1.83
CA ASP A 317 -6.40 -14.82 0.95
C ASP A 317 -7.78 -15.45 1.21
N ALA A 318 -8.61 -15.54 0.16
CA ALA A 318 -9.99 -16.07 0.25
C ALA A 318 -10.06 -17.56 0.67
N ARG A 319 -8.94 -18.26 0.68
CA ARG A 319 -8.83 -19.66 1.16
C ARG A 319 -8.76 -19.77 2.68
N LEU A 320 -8.71 -18.65 3.41
CA LEU A 320 -8.87 -18.62 4.86
C LEU A 320 -10.28 -19.10 5.24
N LYS A 321 -10.39 -20.27 5.78
CA LYS A 321 -11.64 -20.81 6.33
C LYS A 321 -11.87 -20.21 7.72
N GLY A 322 -12.51 -19.04 7.81
CA GLY A 322 -12.86 -18.40 9.07
C GLY A 322 -14.25 -17.76 9.04
N LYS A 323 -14.95 -17.76 10.15
CA LYS A 323 -16.35 -17.29 10.31
C LYS A 323 -16.57 -15.79 10.01
N THR A 324 -15.53 -15.00 9.87
CA THR A 324 -15.57 -13.54 9.67
C THR A 324 -15.63 -13.09 8.21
N MET A 325 -15.51 -13.99 7.23
CA MET A 325 -15.41 -13.67 5.80
C MET A 325 -16.73 -13.75 5.02
N GLY A 326 -17.89 -13.54 5.68
CA GLY A 326 -19.22 -13.82 5.09
C GLY A 326 -19.68 -12.91 3.94
N LYS A 327 -19.10 -11.75 3.71
CA LYS A 327 -19.55 -10.79 2.67
C LYS A 327 -18.54 -10.49 1.55
N GLU A 328 -17.26 -10.82 1.70
CA GLU A 328 -16.20 -10.47 0.73
C GLU A 328 -15.89 -11.54 -0.32
N ARG A 329 -16.67 -12.63 -0.37
CA ARG A 329 -16.42 -13.77 -1.27
C ARG A 329 -16.56 -13.49 -2.77
N ARG A 330 -16.97 -12.29 -3.20
CA ARG A 330 -17.35 -12.04 -4.61
C ARG A 330 -16.25 -11.52 -5.53
N TYR A 331 -15.02 -11.31 -5.05
CA TYR A 331 -13.99 -10.60 -5.82
C TYR A 331 -12.66 -11.36 -6.00
N SER A 332 -12.66 -12.68 -5.99
CA SER A 332 -11.40 -13.42 -6.13
C SER A 332 -11.15 -13.86 -7.58
N ASN A 333 -10.50 -13.00 -8.37
CA ASN A 333 -9.64 -13.44 -9.46
C ASN A 333 -8.23 -13.72 -8.91
N ALA A 334 -8.15 -14.30 -7.72
CA ALA A 334 -6.88 -14.70 -7.12
C ALA A 334 -6.31 -15.88 -7.89
N VAL A 335 -5.10 -15.73 -8.40
CA VAL A 335 -4.31 -16.85 -8.94
C VAL A 335 -4.20 -17.90 -7.83
N PRO A 336 -4.61 -19.15 -8.06
CA PRO A 336 -4.53 -20.19 -7.04
C PRO A 336 -3.06 -20.40 -6.61
N ASP A 337 -2.81 -20.49 -5.30
CA ASP A 337 -1.52 -20.95 -4.80
C ASP A 337 -1.34 -22.43 -5.19
N PRO A 338 -0.33 -22.77 -6.01
CA PRO A 338 -0.13 -24.14 -6.47
C PRO A 338 0.15 -25.16 -5.35
N LYS A 339 0.46 -24.71 -4.13
CA LYS A 339 0.83 -25.57 -2.99
C LYS A 339 -0.26 -25.67 -1.90
N GLY A 340 -1.44 -25.04 -2.05
CA GLY A 340 -2.58 -25.26 -1.15
C GLY A 340 -2.38 -24.82 0.31
N GLN A 341 -1.34 -24.05 0.63
CA GLN A 341 -1.06 -23.54 1.97
C GLN A 341 -1.90 -22.27 2.20
N GLY A 342 -3.15 -22.42 2.62
CA GLY A 342 -4.04 -21.32 2.95
C GLY A 342 -3.44 -20.40 4.01
N GLY A 343 -3.61 -19.08 3.82
CA GLY A 343 -3.13 -18.03 4.71
C GLY A 343 -2.30 -16.97 3.99
N GLY A 344 -2.22 -15.75 4.58
CA GLY A 344 -1.52 -14.62 4.00
C GLY A 344 -2.43 -13.66 3.26
N ILE A 345 -1.87 -12.89 2.35
CA ILE A 345 -2.55 -11.85 1.57
C ILE A 345 -2.47 -12.14 0.07
N VAL A 346 -3.41 -11.56 -0.66
CA VAL A 346 -3.37 -11.46 -2.13
C VAL A 346 -3.22 -9.99 -2.48
N VAL A 347 -2.30 -9.68 -3.38
CA VAL A 347 -2.08 -8.33 -3.91
C VAL A 347 -2.42 -8.32 -5.38
N ASP A 348 -3.38 -7.47 -5.77
CA ASP A 348 -3.70 -7.25 -7.18
C ASP A 348 -2.67 -6.30 -7.80
N PRO A 349 -1.82 -6.77 -8.73
CA PRO A 349 -0.78 -5.93 -9.32
C PRO A 349 -1.34 -4.84 -10.23
N HIS A 350 -2.53 -5.01 -10.78
CA HIS A 350 -3.17 -4.01 -11.63
C HIS A 350 -3.74 -2.85 -10.81
N LEU A 351 -4.31 -3.11 -9.62
CA LEU A 351 -4.79 -2.05 -8.73
C LEU A 351 -3.64 -1.36 -7.98
N CYS A 352 -2.48 -2.02 -7.82
CA CYS A 352 -1.34 -1.46 -7.10
C CYS A 352 -0.80 -0.21 -7.78
N VAL A 353 -0.79 0.94 -7.10
CA VAL A 353 -0.28 2.22 -7.60
C VAL A 353 1.23 2.44 -7.35
N GLY A 354 1.91 1.47 -6.75
CA GLY A 354 3.35 1.54 -6.53
C GLY A 354 3.81 2.49 -5.41
N CYS A 355 2.93 2.87 -4.49
CA CYS A 355 3.28 3.79 -3.39
C CYS A 355 4.28 3.21 -2.37
N GLY A 356 4.37 1.89 -2.23
CA GLY A 356 5.29 1.21 -1.31
C GLY A 356 4.90 1.20 0.16
N ALA A 357 3.82 1.87 0.57
CA ALA A 357 3.40 1.97 1.97
C ALA A 357 3.23 0.59 2.65
N CYS A 358 2.68 -0.38 1.92
CA CYS A 358 2.53 -1.75 2.42
C CYS A 358 3.86 -2.42 2.79
N THR A 359 4.96 -2.06 2.09
CA THR A 359 6.28 -2.63 2.34
C THR A 359 6.94 -2.01 3.57
N THR A 360 6.69 -0.73 3.83
CA THR A 360 7.27 -0.03 4.98
C THR A 360 6.58 -0.39 6.28
N VAL A 361 5.26 -0.62 6.28
CA VAL A 361 4.52 -1.06 7.48
C VAL A 361 4.63 -2.56 7.76
N CYS A 362 5.07 -3.37 6.78
CA CYS A 362 5.20 -4.81 6.99
C CYS A 362 6.27 -5.14 8.05
N PRO A 363 5.90 -5.73 9.20
CA PRO A 363 6.86 -5.96 10.28
C PRO A 363 7.85 -7.10 9.98
N THR A 364 7.46 -8.03 9.10
CA THR A 364 8.28 -9.21 8.75
C THR A 364 9.11 -9.00 7.49
N GLY A 365 8.74 -8.03 6.63
CA GLY A 365 9.30 -7.91 5.28
C GLY A 365 8.76 -8.94 4.29
N ALA A 366 7.62 -9.59 4.60
CA ALA A 366 6.95 -10.52 3.69
C ALA A 366 6.54 -9.88 2.36
N ILE A 367 6.16 -8.61 2.39
CA ILE A 367 6.01 -7.79 1.20
C ILE A 367 7.15 -6.76 1.17
N SER A 368 7.86 -6.69 0.06
CA SER A 368 9.00 -5.80 -0.14
C SER A 368 8.87 -4.99 -1.43
N TYR A 369 9.42 -3.79 -1.46
CA TYR A 369 9.42 -2.94 -2.64
C TYR A 369 10.40 -3.46 -3.68
N ALA A 370 10.01 -3.42 -4.95
CA ALA A 370 10.75 -4.09 -6.01
C ALA A 370 11.56 -3.12 -6.89
N LEU A 371 11.15 -1.85 -7.00
CA LEU A 371 11.77 -0.90 -7.93
C LEU A 371 11.77 0.55 -7.40
N PRO A 372 12.90 1.04 -6.88
CA PRO A 372 14.11 0.27 -6.55
C PRO A 372 13.93 -0.59 -5.31
N THR A 373 14.75 -1.62 -5.14
CA THR A 373 14.74 -2.42 -3.91
C THR A 373 15.29 -1.61 -2.73
N ALA A 374 15.00 -2.04 -1.49
CA ALA A 374 15.61 -1.41 -0.30
C ALA A 374 17.14 -1.47 -0.33
N VAL A 375 17.73 -2.53 -0.92
CA VAL A 375 19.18 -2.69 -1.10
C VAL A 375 19.72 -1.64 -2.08
N ASP A 376 19.04 -1.40 -3.20
CA ASP A 376 19.47 -0.38 -4.18
C ASP A 376 19.33 1.03 -3.60
N MET A 377 18.26 1.28 -2.85
CA MET A 377 18.11 2.52 -2.09
C MET A 377 19.23 2.68 -1.06
N GLY A 378 19.59 1.61 -0.36
CA GLY A 378 20.71 1.58 0.58
C GLY A 378 22.05 1.90 -0.10
N LYS A 379 22.33 1.36 -1.30
CA LYS A 379 23.50 1.69 -2.10
C LYS A 379 23.53 3.17 -2.47
N ARG A 380 22.38 3.72 -2.90
CA ARG A 380 22.24 5.15 -3.25
C ARG A 380 22.51 6.04 -2.04
N VAL A 381 21.92 5.75 -0.90
CA VAL A 381 22.13 6.46 0.37
C VAL A 381 23.58 6.40 0.80
N HIS A 382 24.20 5.20 0.79
CA HIS A 382 25.60 5.00 1.13
C HIS A 382 26.54 5.82 0.24
N THR A 383 26.34 5.75 -1.08
CA THR A 383 27.16 6.50 -2.05
C THR A 383 27.03 8.00 -1.82
N LEU A 384 25.81 8.49 -1.60
CA LEU A 384 25.52 9.89 -1.35
C LEU A 384 26.22 10.39 -0.07
N LEU A 385 26.07 9.68 1.05
CA LEU A 385 26.66 10.05 2.34
C LEU A 385 28.19 9.99 2.30
N ARG A 386 28.75 8.94 1.70
CA ARG A 386 30.19 8.75 1.57
C ARG A 386 30.83 9.86 0.71
N ALA A 387 30.26 10.12 -0.46
CA ALA A 387 30.77 11.17 -1.34
C ALA A 387 30.65 12.56 -0.71
N TYR A 388 29.53 12.83 0.00
CA TYR A 388 29.34 14.06 0.74
C TYR A 388 30.41 14.26 1.82
N ALA A 389 30.68 13.25 2.64
CA ALA A 389 31.68 13.31 3.70
C ALA A 389 33.12 13.44 3.14
N GLN A 390 33.45 12.68 2.07
CA GLN A 390 34.76 12.77 1.41
C GLN A 390 35.02 14.14 0.82
N ALA A 391 33.97 14.84 0.34
CA ALA A 391 34.08 16.21 -0.15
C ALA A 391 34.09 17.28 0.95
N GLY A 392 34.14 16.87 2.25
CA GLY A 392 34.23 17.77 3.40
C GLY A 392 32.86 18.18 3.97
N GLY A 393 31.77 17.55 3.54
CA GLY A 393 30.44 17.79 4.08
C GLY A 393 30.27 17.22 5.50
N ARG A 394 29.44 17.87 6.31
CA ARG A 394 29.14 17.49 7.69
C ARG A 394 27.64 17.57 7.96
N ASP A 395 27.17 16.86 8.98
CA ASP A 395 25.81 16.92 9.49
C ASP A 395 24.75 16.71 8.42
N ALA A 396 24.92 15.69 7.55
CA ALA A 396 24.06 15.41 6.43
C ALA A 396 22.61 15.14 6.86
N VAL A 397 21.66 15.84 6.27
CA VAL A 397 20.23 15.56 6.37
C VAL A 397 19.78 14.91 5.08
N LEU A 398 19.21 13.70 5.12
CA LEU A 398 18.62 13.08 3.95
C LEU A 398 17.16 13.56 3.82
N LEU A 399 16.84 14.18 2.70
CA LEU A 399 15.49 14.65 2.38
C LEU A 399 14.87 13.77 1.31
N PHE A 400 14.00 12.86 1.72
CA PHE A 400 13.20 12.03 0.81
C PHE A 400 11.99 12.81 0.31
N HIS A 401 11.77 12.84 -0.99
CA HIS A 401 10.65 13.52 -1.62
C HIS A 401 10.14 12.75 -2.83
N SER A 402 8.87 12.97 -3.24
CA SER A 402 8.35 12.37 -4.47
C SER A 402 9.03 12.99 -5.70
N ASP A 403 9.27 12.16 -6.71
CA ASP A 403 9.87 12.60 -7.98
C ASP A 403 8.95 13.54 -8.77
N GLY A 404 7.64 13.39 -8.61
CA GLY A 404 6.65 14.28 -9.21
C GLY A 404 6.51 15.62 -8.47
N SER A 405 5.53 15.69 -7.57
CA SER A 405 5.13 16.93 -6.87
C SER A 405 6.20 17.44 -5.91
N GLY A 406 6.90 16.54 -5.20
CA GLY A 406 7.97 16.94 -4.27
C GLY A 406 9.15 17.60 -4.98
N SER A 407 9.60 17.05 -6.12
CA SER A 407 10.63 17.67 -6.96
C SER A 407 10.22 19.06 -7.43
N LYS A 408 8.95 19.21 -7.90
CA LYS A 408 8.42 20.49 -8.34
C LYS A 408 8.40 21.55 -7.23
N GLN A 409 8.05 21.16 -6.00
CA GLN A 409 8.06 22.06 -4.84
C GLN A 409 9.48 22.55 -4.50
N LEU A 410 10.47 21.65 -4.49
CA LEU A 410 11.88 22.02 -4.25
C LEU A 410 12.43 22.91 -5.36
N GLU A 411 12.11 22.64 -6.62
CA GLU A 411 12.49 23.47 -7.75
C GLU A 411 11.81 24.83 -7.72
N ALA A 412 10.53 24.89 -7.35
CA ALA A 412 9.82 26.15 -7.20
C ALA A 412 10.43 27.02 -6.09
N LEU A 413 10.79 26.41 -4.94
CA LEU A 413 11.52 27.11 -3.88
C LEU A 413 12.84 27.65 -4.41
N ALA A 414 13.65 26.85 -5.10
CA ALA A 414 14.94 27.26 -5.63
C ALA A 414 14.83 28.44 -6.62
N ARG A 415 13.82 28.43 -7.50
CA ARG A 415 13.54 29.53 -8.42
C ARG A 415 13.15 30.81 -7.68
N GLN A 416 12.32 30.68 -6.64
CA GLN A 416 11.90 31.85 -5.85
C GLN A 416 13.03 32.46 -5.05
N VAL A 417 14.00 31.69 -4.57
CA VAL A 417 15.23 32.22 -3.92
C VAL A 417 15.98 33.19 -4.82
N GLN A 418 15.95 32.99 -6.15
CA GLN A 418 16.63 33.89 -7.10
C GLN A 418 15.93 35.26 -7.19
N VAL A 419 14.65 35.33 -6.86
CA VAL A 419 13.83 36.55 -6.94
C VAL A 419 13.64 37.18 -5.57
N GLN A 420 13.41 36.36 -4.57
CA GLN A 420 13.05 36.78 -3.19
C GLN A 420 14.24 36.60 -2.24
N LYS A 421 14.97 37.67 -1.96
CA LYS A 421 16.14 37.66 -1.07
C LYS A 421 15.87 37.19 0.38
N LYS A 422 14.62 37.12 0.79
CA LYS A 422 14.21 36.64 2.13
C LYS A 422 14.25 35.12 2.23
N LEU A 423 14.11 34.41 1.12
CA LEU A 423 14.18 32.95 1.09
C LEU A 423 15.64 32.49 1.02
N ARG A 424 15.93 31.39 1.69
CA ARG A 424 17.30 30.83 1.75
C ARG A 424 17.48 29.59 0.86
N GLY A 425 16.39 28.91 0.51
CA GLY A 425 16.42 27.67 -0.30
C GLY A 425 16.97 26.45 0.43
N LEU A 426 17.25 25.41 -0.30
CA LEU A 426 17.68 24.12 0.25
C LEU A 426 19.09 24.23 0.89
N PRO A 427 19.25 24.01 2.21
CA PRO A 427 20.54 24.11 2.89
C PRO A 427 21.60 23.22 2.27
N ALA A 428 22.88 23.63 2.35
CA ALA A 428 24.00 22.88 1.79
C ALA A 428 24.13 21.46 2.36
N ARG A 429 23.75 21.25 3.63
CA ARG A 429 23.79 19.95 4.30
C ARG A 429 22.59 19.04 4.03
N VAL A 430 21.54 19.53 3.36
CA VAL A 430 20.34 18.75 3.01
C VAL A 430 20.54 18.09 1.65
N LEU A 431 20.53 16.77 1.63
CA LEU A 431 20.75 15.93 0.47
C LEU A 431 19.41 15.38 -0.03
N PRO A 432 18.84 15.90 -1.13
CA PRO A 432 17.55 15.44 -1.65
C PRO A 432 17.69 14.08 -2.34
N ILE A 433 16.70 13.22 -2.09
CA ILE A 433 16.56 11.90 -2.71
C ILE A 433 15.15 11.78 -3.27
N ALA A 434 15.05 11.79 -4.59
CA ALA A 434 13.79 11.58 -5.29
C ALA A 434 13.38 10.10 -5.24
N LEU A 435 12.11 9.86 -4.94
CA LEU A 435 11.44 8.57 -4.87
C LEU A 435 10.22 8.57 -5.78
N TRP A 436 9.84 7.42 -6.30
CA TRP A 436 8.54 7.28 -6.97
C TRP A 436 7.39 7.75 -6.04
N HIS A 437 7.42 7.34 -4.78
CA HIS A 437 6.48 7.77 -3.77
C HIS A 437 7.14 7.78 -2.38
N ASN A 438 6.84 8.77 -1.55
CA ASN A 438 7.43 8.99 -0.22
C ASN A 438 7.26 7.82 0.75
N ALA A 439 6.17 7.05 0.62
CA ALA A 439 5.89 5.91 1.47
C ALA A 439 6.68 4.63 1.10
N SER A 440 7.55 4.67 0.07
CA SER A 440 8.31 3.50 -0.39
C SER A 440 9.58 3.19 0.44
N VAL A 441 10.00 4.10 1.32
CA VAL A 441 11.20 3.97 2.15
C VAL A 441 10.81 4.04 3.62
N GLY A 442 11.31 3.13 4.42
CA GLY A 442 10.93 2.98 5.82
C GLY A 442 12.10 2.84 6.79
N LEU A 443 11.77 2.38 7.99
CA LEU A 443 12.63 2.36 9.17
C LEU A 443 13.96 1.62 8.94
N GLU A 444 13.99 0.56 8.12
CA GLU A 444 15.19 -0.21 7.81
C GLU A 444 16.25 0.61 7.06
N VAL A 445 15.82 1.46 6.12
CA VAL A 445 16.71 2.35 5.37
C VAL A 445 17.11 3.54 6.23
N TRP A 446 16.17 4.11 6.98
CA TRP A 446 16.41 5.28 7.82
C TRP A 446 17.40 5.00 8.95
N LEU A 447 17.21 3.91 9.71
CA LEU A 447 18.16 3.53 10.78
C LEU A 447 19.53 3.17 10.21
N THR A 448 19.59 2.50 9.05
CA THR A 448 20.87 2.22 8.39
C THR A 448 21.56 3.51 7.95
N ALA A 449 20.82 4.48 7.43
CA ALA A 449 21.38 5.79 7.04
C ALA A 449 21.95 6.55 8.26
N LEU A 450 21.25 6.55 9.39
CA LEU A 450 21.76 7.14 10.66
C LEU A 450 23.00 6.41 11.15
N ALA A 451 23.05 5.07 11.08
CA ALA A 451 24.24 4.29 11.38
C ALA A 451 25.41 4.57 10.43
N GLN A 452 25.13 4.98 9.19
CA GLN A 452 26.12 5.39 8.20
C GLN A 452 26.50 6.89 8.28
N GLY A 453 26.08 7.59 9.32
CA GLY A 453 26.50 8.97 9.59
C GLY A 453 25.56 10.06 9.04
N ALA A 454 24.37 9.71 8.57
CA ALA A 454 23.33 10.72 8.41
C ALA A 454 23.01 11.33 9.78
N ASN A 455 22.89 12.64 9.84
CA ASN A 455 22.52 13.34 11.06
C ASN A 455 20.99 13.24 11.29
N GLN A 456 20.21 13.41 10.24
CA GLN A 456 18.76 13.48 10.30
C GLN A 456 18.11 12.93 9.03
N ILE A 457 16.88 12.48 9.16
CA ILE A 457 16.01 11.99 8.11
C ILE A 457 14.80 12.92 8.01
N ALA A 458 14.52 13.44 6.85
CA ALA A 458 13.34 14.23 6.56
C ALA A 458 12.56 13.62 5.38
N VAL A 459 11.24 13.60 5.47
CA VAL A 459 10.34 13.20 4.38
C VAL A 459 9.45 14.39 4.06
N LEU A 460 9.45 14.82 2.80
CA LEU A 460 8.62 15.92 2.32
C LEU A 460 7.31 15.37 1.76
N LEU A 461 6.20 15.69 2.42
CA LEU A 461 4.85 15.44 1.91
C LEU A 461 4.49 16.52 0.87
N SER A 462 4.04 16.08 -0.28
CA SER A 462 3.68 16.96 -1.40
C SER A 462 2.20 17.34 -1.44
N GLY A 463 1.37 16.72 -0.60
CA GLY A 463 -0.08 16.89 -0.56
C GLY A 463 -0.84 15.83 -1.37
N ASP A 464 -0.15 15.03 -2.16
CA ASP A 464 -0.74 13.95 -2.95
C ASP A 464 -0.84 12.62 -2.16
N GLU A 465 -0.31 12.60 -0.95
CA GLU A 465 -0.25 11.40 -0.12
C GLU A 465 -1.59 11.14 0.58
N ALA A 466 -2.02 9.89 0.52
CA ALA A 466 -3.21 9.46 1.26
C ALA A 466 -3.03 9.64 2.78
N PRO A 467 -4.09 9.98 3.53
CA PRO A 467 -4.00 10.21 4.97
C PRO A 467 -3.36 9.07 5.76
N GLN A 468 -3.67 7.82 5.39
CA GLN A 468 -3.08 6.63 6.01
C GLN A 468 -1.56 6.52 5.80
N TYR A 469 -1.01 7.06 4.70
CA TYR A 469 0.44 7.10 4.48
C TYR A 469 1.13 8.06 5.44
N ARG A 470 0.53 9.24 5.66
CA ARG A 470 1.02 10.23 6.63
C ARG A 470 1.09 9.62 8.02
N THR A 471 0.02 8.95 8.47
CA THR A 471 -0.04 8.27 9.76
C THR A 471 1.05 7.20 9.86
N ALA A 472 1.17 6.33 8.87
CA ALA A 472 2.16 5.26 8.86
C ALA A 472 3.62 5.77 8.87
N LEU A 473 3.92 6.85 8.15
CA LEU A 473 5.24 7.49 8.18
C LEU A 473 5.54 8.10 9.56
N ALA A 474 4.57 8.82 10.14
CA ALA A 474 4.71 9.43 11.47
C ALA A 474 4.94 8.37 12.56
N GLU A 475 4.19 7.26 12.53
CA GLU A 475 4.36 6.14 13.47
C GLU A 475 5.75 5.51 13.36
N GLN A 476 6.25 5.26 12.15
CA GLN A 476 7.60 4.71 11.96
C GLN A 476 8.69 5.69 12.41
N MET A 477 8.52 6.98 12.13
CA MET A 477 9.45 8.03 12.60
C MET A 477 9.45 8.12 14.13
N ALA A 478 8.30 7.99 14.77
CA ALA A 478 8.20 7.96 16.23
C ALA A 478 8.95 6.76 16.84
N VAL A 479 8.89 5.58 16.20
CA VAL A 479 9.69 4.41 16.59
C VAL A 479 11.18 4.69 16.43
N GLY A 480 11.61 5.22 15.29
CA GLY A 480 13.01 5.58 15.04
C GLY A 480 13.52 6.61 16.04
N GLN A 481 12.74 7.64 16.32
CA GLN A 481 13.10 8.68 17.30
C GLN A 481 13.20 8.12 18.72
N ALA A 482 12.28 7.23 19.11
CA ALA A 482 12.34 6.58 20.41
C ALA A 482 13.61 5.73 20.56
N VAL A 483 14.01 5.00 19.52
CA VAL A 483 15.27 4.25 19.49
C VAL A 483 16.47 5.20 19.67
N MET A 484 16.57 6.26 18.87
CA MET A 484 17.68 7.22 18.91
C MET A 484 17.77 7.91 20.28
N SER A 485 16.65 8.43 20.77
CA SER A 485 16.61 9.12 22.08
C SER A 485 16.94 8.17 23.23
N GLY A 486 16.41 6.93 23.20
CA GLY A 486 16.65 5.93 24.24
C GLY A 486 18.10 5.40 24.24
N LEU A 487 18.79 5.44 23.10
CA LEU A 487 20.22 5.16 22.99
C LEU A 487 21.10 6.36 23.43
N GLY A 488 20.49 7.51 23.73
CA GLY A 488 21.23 8.70 24.21
C GLY A 488 21.68 9.66 23.11
N TYR A 489 21.24 9.48 21.87
CA TYR A 489 21.47 10.46 20.81
C TYR A 489 20.56 11.66 20.99
N ALA A 490 21.12 12.80 21.37
CA ALA A 490 20.38 14.03 21.60
C ALA A 490 19.86 14.68 20.31
N GLY A 491 18.71 15.32 20.38
CA GLY A 491 18.09 16.05 19.27
C GLY A 491 17.00 15.28 18.55
N VAL A 492 16.42 15.93 17.54
CA VAL A 492 15.36 15.35 16.67
C VAL A 492 16.02 14.81 15.42
N HIS A 493 15.84 13.53 15.17
CA HIS A 493 16.45 12.82 14.03
C HIS A 493 15.48 12.59 12.87
N PHE A 494 14.18 12.73 13.10
CA PHE A 494 13.16 12.45 12.09
C PHE A 494 12.19 13.61 11.94
N TYR A 495 11.96 14.03 10.70
CA TYR A 495 11.06 15.13 10.36
C TYR A 495 10.10 14.72 9.25
N LEU A 496 8.81 14.94 9.48
CA LEU A 496 7.79 14.86 8.44
C LEU A 496 7.43 16.30 8.07
N LEU A 497 7.79 16.72 6.86
CA LEU A 497 7.65 18.10 6.39
C LEU A 497 6.43 18.24 5.50
N GLU A 498 5.72 19.36 5.65
CA GLU A 498 4.62 19.76 4.78
C GLU A 498 5.03 21.01 4.01
N GLY A 499 5.01 20.91 2.68
CA GLY A 499 5.45 21.98 1.80
C GLY A 499 4.27 22.69 1.09
N ALA A 500 3.33 23.27 1.85
CA ALA A 500 2.16 23.90 1.24
C ALA A 500 2.52 25.07 0.31
N ASP A 501 3.54 25.86 0.66
CA ASP A 501 4.06 26.98 -0.12
C ASP A 501 5.59 27.11 0.08
N PRO A 502 6.30 27.80 -0.82
CA PRO A 502 7.75 27.93 -0.75
C PRO A 502 8.29 28.59 0.52
N ALA A 503 7.58 29.54 1.13
CA ALA A 503 8.04 30.22 2.34
C ALA A 503 7.91 29.30 3.57
N THR A 504 6.85 28.53 3.65
CA THR A 504 6.65 27.50 4.68
C THR A 504 7.67 26.40 4.54
N LEU A 505 7.90 25.91 3.33
CA LEU A 505 8.91 24.89 3.04
C LEU A 505 10.32 25.40 3.40
N ASP A 506 10.68 26.65 3.03
CA ASP A 506 11.97 27.24 3.37
C ASP A 506 12.22 27.26 4.89
N ARG A 507 11.21 27.57 5.69
CA ARG A 507 11.31 27.54 7.15
C ARG A 507 11.44 26.11 7.69
N ALA A 508 10.66 25.19 7.16
CA ALA A 508 10.66 23.77 7.57
C ALA A 508 12.00 23.07 7.31
N LEU A 509 12.77 23.54 6.31
CA LEU A 509 14.09 22.99 5.98
C LEU A 509 15.22 23.47 6.94
N ARG A 510 14.92 24.22 8.02
CA ARG A 510 15.89 24.67 9.02
C ARG A 510 15.92 23.72 10.22
N PHE A 511 16.70 22.67 10.10
CA PHE A 511 16.84 21.63 11.11
C PHE A 511 17.77 22.06 12.24
N ALA A 512 17.34 21.84 13.50
CA ALA A 512 18.23 21.97 14.65
C ALA A 512 19.30 20.88 14.65
N PRO A 513 20.50 21.11 15.18
CA PRO A 513 21.54 20.07 15.29
C PRO A 513 21.05 18.86 16.08
N ALA A 514 21.49 17.67 15.68
CA ALA A 514 21.25 16.41 16.38
C ALA A 514 22.58 15.64 16.54
N ALA A 515 22.65 14.79 17.55
CA ALA A 515 23.84 13.95 17.75
C ALA A 515 23.89 12.83 16.69
N THR A 516 25.09 12.44 16.30
CA THR A 516 25.29 11.36 15.31
C THR A 516 26.36 10.39 15.80
N VAL A 517 26.53 9.28 15.09
CA VAL A 517 27.57 8.28 15.37
C VAL A 517 28.97 8.89 15.19
N GLN A 518 29.91 8.48 16.01
CA GLN A 518 31.33 8.88 15.86
C GLN A 518 32.01 8.06 14.78
N GLN A 519 31.68 6.78 14.69
CA GLN A 519 32.19 5.89 13.65
C GLN A 519 31.02 5.39 12.80
N ILE A 520 31.13 5.58 11.50
CA ILE A 520 30.12 5.14 10.55
C ILE A 520 30.10 3.62 10.40
N SER A 521 28.90 3.06 10.24
CA SER A 521 28.72 1.63 9.97
C SER A 521 29.29 1.26 8.59
N PRO A 522 30.08 0.20 8.47
CA PRO A 522 30.49 -0.35 7.17
C PRO A 522 29.35 -1.11 6.49
N THR A 523 28.29 -1.44 7.22
CA THR A 523 27.18 -2.26 6.72
C THR A 523 26.14 -1.37 6.03
N MET A 524 25.83 -1.71 4.79
CA MET A 524 24.70 -1.13 4.04
C MET A 524 23.40 -1.85 4.37
N VAL A 525 22.30 -1.43 3.71
CA VAL A 525 21.03 -2.16 3.77
C VAL A 525 21.22 -3.59 3.25
N LEU A 526 20.86 -4.55 4.05
CA LEU A 526 20.98 -5.98 3.75
C LEU A 526 19.74 -6.50 3.00
N PRO A 527 19.83 -7.65 2.32
CA PRO A 527 18.66 -8.36 1.85
C PRO A 527 17.75 -8.73 3.02
N GLY A 528 16.54 -8.17 3.02
CA GLY A 528 15.55 -8.36 4.08
C GLY A 528 15.48 -7.23 5.09
N LYS A 529 14.24 -6.89 5.47
CA LYS A 529 13.92 -5.77 6.36
C LYS A 529 14.50 -5.94 7.77
N ARG A 530 14.25 -7.09 8.40
CA ARG A 530 14.71 -7.37 9.77
C ARG A 530 16.24 -7.39 9.90
N PRO A 531 17.00 -8.10 9.07
CA PRO A 531 18.46 -8.07 9.12
C PRO A 531 19.03 -6.64 9.03
N SER A 532 18.48 -5.79 8.16
CA SER A 532 18.92 -4.40 8.02
C SER A 532 18.68 -3.59 9.28
N MET A 533 17.46 -3.64 9.85
CA MET A 533 17.13 -2.95 11.10
C MET A 533 18.00 -3.43 12.26
N GLU A 534 18.19 -4.74 12.39
CA GLU A 534 18.99 -5.33 13.47
C GLU A 534 20.46 -4.91 13.38
N SER A 535 21.04 -4.95 12.19
CA SER A 535 22.43 -4.49 11.96
C SER A 535 22.62 -3.01 12.31
N ALA A 536 21.66 -2.16 11.91
CA ALA A 536 21.70 -0.74 12.22
C ALA A 536 21.57 -0.49 13.74
N ILE A 537 20.62 -1.13 14.41
CA ILE A 537 20.42 -1.00 15.87
C ILE A 537 21.64 -1.48 16.64
N ASP A 538 22.25 -2.61 16.24
CA ASP A 538 23.47 -3.12 16.86
C ASP A 538 24.61 -2.12 16.77
N HIS A 539 24.82 -1.52 15.59
CA HIS A 539 25.86 -0.50 15.41
C HIS A 539 25.58 0.76 16.25
N LEU A 540 24.35 1.29 16.19
CA LEU A 540 23.94 2.46 16.98
C LEU A 540 24.10 2.21 18.48
N THR A 541 23.74 1.01 18.96
CA THR A 541 23.93 0.61 20.38
C THR A 541 25.41 0.57 20.75
N ALA A 542 26.26 -0.03 19.91
CA ALA A 542 27.69 -0.11 20.17
C ALA A 542 28.34 1.29 20.21
N GLN A 543 27.94 2.18 19.32
CA GLN A 543 28.42 3.58 19.30
C GLN A 543 27.95 4.36 20.53
N ALA A 544 26.71 4.16 20.98
CA ALA A 544 26.19 4.76 22.22
C ALA A 544 27.01 4.33 23.45
N VAL A 545 27.37 3.04 23.54
CA VAL A 545 28.26 2.52 24.61
C VAL A 545 29.64 3.18 24.53
N GLN A 546 30.23 3.34 23.36
CA GLN A 546 31.53 4.02 23.17
C GLN A 546 31.47 5.48 23.57
N MET A 547 30.35 6.18 23.37
CA MET A 547 30.11 7.54 23.84
C MET A 547 29.83 7.63 25.33
N LYS A 548 29.96 6.53 26.09
CA LYS A 548 29.69 6.43 27.51
C LYS A 548 28.25 6.80 27.89
N ALA A 549 27.30 6.59 27.01
CA ALA A 549 25.88 6.74 27.32
C ALA A 549 25.47 5.68 28.36
N THR A 550 24.75 6.10 29.40
CA THR A 550 24.12 5.17 30.34
C THR A 550 22.87 4.62 29.68
N LEU A 551 22.95 3.39 29.18
CA LEU A 551 21.83 2.75 28.51
C LEU A 551 20.82 2.22 29.54
N PRO A 552 19.50 2.42 29.32
CA PRO A 552 18.47 1.78 30.14
C PRO A 552 18.44 0.28 29.84
N GLU A 553 17.85 -0.52 30.71
CA GLU A 553 17.67 -1.95 30.50
C GLU A 553 16.82 -2.20 29.24
N PHE A 554 15.79 -1.38 29.04
CA PHE A 554 14.97 -1.39 27.82
C PHE A 554 14.46 0.01 27.47
N ILE A 555 14.28 0.26 26.18
CA ILE A 555 13.61 1.45 25.64
C ILE A 555 12.15 1.08 25.39
N VAL A 556 11.19 1.80 25.97
CA VAL A 556 9.78 1.67 25.63
C VAL A 556 9.54 2.26 24.24
N LEU A 557 8.87 1.51 23.37
CA LEU A 557 8.60 1.92 22.00
C LEU A 557 7.10 2.17 21.76
N PRO A 558 6.74 3.00 20.77
CA PRO A 558 5.36 3.19 20.36
C PRO A 558 4.66 1.87 20.00
N LYS A 559 3.34 1.82 20.14
CA LYS A 559 2.52 0.62 19.90
C LYS A 559 2.70 0.05 18.49
N ALA A 560 2.91 0.91 17.49
CA ALA A 560 3.15 0.51 16.10
C ALA A 560 4.53 -0.09 15.84
N SER A 561 5.39 -0.22 16.87
CA SER A 561 6.75 -0.75 16.72
C SER A 561 6.75 -2.20 16.25
N PRO A 562 7.57 -2.56 15.23
CA PRO A 562 7.83 -3.95 14.86
C PRO A 562 8.85 -4.64 15.78
N LEU A 563 9.33 -3.94 16.82
CA LEU A 563 10.30 -4.43 17.80
C LEU A 563 9.61 -4.58 19.16
N GLY A 564 9.87 -5.66 19.87
CA GLY A 564 9.34 -5.83 21.21
C GLY A 564 9.43 -7.25 21.74
N GLY A 565 9.06 -7.38 23.01
CA GLY A 565 8.98 -8.62 23.76
C GLY A 565 7.55 -9.13 23.94
N LEU A 566 7.42 -10.13 24.78
CA LEU A 566 6.16 -10.71 25.23
C LEU A 566 6.13 -10.74 26.76
N ILE A 567 4.96 -10.52 27.31
CA ILE A 567 4.65 -10.74 28.72
C ILE A 567 3.73 -11.97 28.78
N VAL A 568 4.05 -12.89 29.67
CA VAL A 568 3.28 -14.12 29.91
C VAL A 568 2.66 -14.03 31.31
N ASP A 569 1.34 -14.15 31.37
CA ASP A 569 0.63 -14.36 32.63
C ASP A 569 0.78 -15.84 33.04
N ALA A 570 1.69 -16.09 33.96
CA ALA A 570 2.02 -17.43 34.43
C ALA A 570 0.82 -18.15 35.06
N GLY A 571 -0.13 -17.40 35.65
CA GLY A 571 -1.32 -17.99 36.28
C GLY A 571 -2.38 -18.47 35.27
N LYS A 572 -2.37 -17.89 34.04
CA LYS A 572 -3.28 -18.29 32.97
C LYS A 572 -2.66 -19.26 31.99
N CYS A 573 -1.34 -19.30 31.86
CA CYS A 573 -0.67 -20.10 30.86
C CYS A 573 -0.72 -21.60 31.18
N THR A 574 -1.43 -22.37 30.36
CA THR A 574 -1.52 -23.83 30.47
C THR A 574 -0.39 -24.57 29.79
N MET A 575 0.58 -23.86 29.19
CA MET A 575 1.70 -24.46 28.39
C MET A 575 1.22 -25.34 27.23
N CYS A 576 0.13 -24.95 26.56
CA CYS A 576 -0.42 -25.70 25.42
C CYS A 576 0.37 -25.49 24.12
N HIS A 577 1.37 -24.59 24.10
CA HIS A 577 2.26 -24.27 22.96
C HIS A 577 1.56 -23.84 21.66
N SER A 578 0.25 -23.51 21.66
CA SER A 578 -0.46 -23.00 20.49
C SER A 578 0.20 -21.72 19.92
N CYS A 579 0.76 -20.88 20.79
CA CYS A 579 1.49 -19.68 20.43
C CYS A 579 2.82 -19.96 19.70
N VAL A 580 3.49 -21.08 19.99
CA VAL A 580 4.70 -21.53 19.30
C VAL A 580 4.39 -21.88 17.85
N GLY A 581 3.37 -22.71 17.61
CA GLY A 581 2.92 -23.08 16.27
C GLY A 581 2.41 -21.92 15.42
N ALA A 582 1.85 -20.88 16.07
CA ALA A 582 1.36 -19.68 15.39
C ALA A 582 2.47 -18.67 15.03
N CYS A 583 3.65 -18.73 15.64
CA CYS A 583 4.69 -17.72 15.47
C CYS A 583 5.34 -17.77 14.06
N PRO A 584 5.18 -16.74 13.19
CA PRO A 584 5.71 -16.76 11.83
C PRO A 584 7.21 -16.56 11.76
N SER A 585 7.81 -15.97 12.79
CA SER A 585 9.22 -15.58 12.86
C SER A 585 10.05 -16.48 13.76
N SER A 586 9.47 -17.57 14.27
CA SER A 586 10.14 -18.50 15.21
C SER A 586 10.74 -17.79 16.42
N ALA A 587 10.05 -16.72 16.89
CA ALA A 587 10.45 -16.03 18.12
C ALA A 587 10.10 -16.84 19.37
N LEU A 588 9.02 -17.64 19.31
CA LEU A 588 8.61 -18.56 20.35
C LEU A 588 9.05 -19.99 20.00
N ALA A 589 9.51 -20.71 20.99
CA ALA A 589 9.89 -22.12 20.88
C ALA A 589 9.47 -22.87 22.16
N ASP A 590 9.22 -24.15 22.01
CA ASP A 590 9.09 -25.11 23.11
C ASP A 590 10.46 -25.67 23.52
N ASN A 591 10.47 -26.43 24.59
CA ASN A 591 11.61 -27.25 25.00
C ASN A 591 11.17 -28.71 24.99
N PRO A 592 11.78 -29.59 24.16
CA PRO A 592 11.43 -31.02 24.14
C PRO A 592 11.72 -31.73 25.44
N ASP A 593 12.68 -31.25 26.25
CA ASP A 593 13.15 -31.90 27.46
C ASP A 593 12.45 -31.44 28.74
N ALA A 594 11.79 -30.26 28.70
CA ALA A 594 11.11 -29.67 29.85
C ALA A 594 9.93 -28.79 29.42
N PRO A 595 8.85 -28.70 30.22
CA PRO A 595 7.73 -27.81 29.92
C PRO A 595 8.11 -26.34 30.07
N GLN A 596 8.77 -25.78 29.06
CA GLN A 596 9.25 -24.41 29.01
C GLN A 596 8.73 -23.71 27.74
N LEU A 597 8.28 -22.48 27.89
CA LEU A 597 8.04 -21.56 26.78
C LEU A 597 9.27 -20.67 26.62
N ARG A 598 9.97 -20.84 25.54
CA ARG A 598 11.21 -20.12 25.21
C ARG A 598 10.95 -19.02 24.20
N PHE A 599 11.75 -17.96 24.23
CA PHE A 599 11.57 -16.76 23.43
C PHE A 599 12.90 -16.11 23.05
N VAL A 600 12.99 -15.65 21.79
CA VAL A 600 14.09 -14.81 21.30
C VAL A 600 13.50 -13.47 20.87
N GLU A 601 13.72 -12.40 21.65
CA GLU A 601 13.12 -11.09 21.41
C GLU A 601 13.48 -10.51 20.04
N LYS A 602 14.72 -10.67 19.60
CA LYS A 602 15.19 -10.25 18.27
C LYS A 602 14.31 -10.75 17.12
N ASN A 603 13.76 -11.94 17.25
CA ASN A 603 12.93 -12.54 16.19
C ASN A 603 11.46 -12.06 16.24
N CYS A 604 11.02 -11.48 17.35
CA CYS A 604 9.65 -11.02 17.51
C CYS A 604 9.36 -9.82 16.60
N VAL A 605 8.27 -9.90 15.84
CA VAL A 605 7.81 -8.84 14.92
C VAL A 605 6.55 -8.14 15.40
N GLN A 606 6.14 -8.35 16.64
CA GLN A 606 4.97 -7.72 17.27
C GLN A 606 3.66 -7.88 16.46
N CYS A 607 3.50 -8.99 15.74
CA CYS A 607 2.34 -9.21 14.87
C CYS A 607 1.03 -9.58 15.59
N GLY A 608 1.09 -9.95 16.87
CA GLY A 608 -0.06 -10.30 17.68
C GLY A 608 -0.64 -11.71 17.48
N LEU A 609 -0.12 -12.51 16.53
CA LEU A 609 -0.69 -13.82 16.20
C LEU A 609 -0.68 -14.80 17.41
N CYS A 610 0.38 -14.78 18.21
CA CYS A 610 0.48 -15.58 19.43
C CYS A 610 -0.58 -15.16 20.47
N VAL A 611 -0.92 -13.87 20.54
CA VAL A 611 -1.93 -13.34 21.46
C VAL A 611 -3.32 -13.78 21.03
N SER A 612 -3.67 -13.61 19.72
CA SER A 612 -4.98 -14.03 19.19
C SER A 612 -5.20 -15.54 19.18
N THR A 613 -4.12 -16.33 19.08
CA THR A 613 -4.18 -17.79 19.09
C THR A 613 -4.24 -18.38 20.51
N CYS A 614 -3.87 -17.60 21.54
CA CYS A 614 -3.84 -18.10 22.91
C CYS A 614 -5.26 -18.32 23.46
N PRO A 615 -5.69 -19.58 23.76
CA PRO A 615 -7.02 -19.85 24.24
C PRO A 615 -7.28 -19.33 25.65
N GLU A 616 -6.23 -19.11 26.42
CA GLU A 616 -6.31 -18.68 27.83
C GLU A 616 -6.10 -17.16 27.97
N GLY A 617 -5.80 -16.43 26.89
CA GLY A 617 -5.50 -15.00 26.94
C GLY A 617 -4.29 -14.66 27.81
N ALA A 618 -3.31 -15.56 27.88
CA ALA A 618 -2.17 -15.47 28.76
C ALA A 618 -1.00 -14.62 28.22
N LEU A 619 -1.12 -14.07 26.99
CA LEU A 619 -0.03 -13.37 26.31
C LEU A 619 -0.38 -11.92 26.03
N GLN A 620 0.60 -11.03 26.24
CA GLN A 620 0.51 -9.61 25.92
C GLN A 620 1.76 -9.16 25.17
N LEU A 621 1.58 -8.33 24.12
CA LEU A 621 2.68 -7.67 23.42
C LEU A 621 3.29 -6.57 24.28
N ALA A 622 4.62 -6.45 24.24
CA ALA A 622 5.39 -5.40 24.92
C ALA A 622 6.32 -4.70 23.93
N PRO A 623 5.86 -3.65 23.22
CA PRO A 623 6.70 -2.87 22.32
C PRO A 623 7.88 -2.26 23.07
N ARG A 624 9.08 -2.74 22.81
CA ARG A 624 10.31 -2.31 23.49
C ARG A 624 11.55 -2.68 22.68
N LEU A 625 12.67 -2.09 23.00
CA LEU A 625 14.00 -2.56 22.62
C LEU A 625 14.78 -2.91 23.88
N TRP A 626 15.09 -4.17 24.07
CA TRP A 626 15.81 -4.65 25.24
C TRP A 626 17.31 -4.53 25.06
N LEU A 627 17.97 -3.79 25.95
CA LEU A 627 19.38 -3.40 25.86
C LEU A 627 20.26 -4.07 26.91
N ALA A 628 19.72 -4.96 27.77
CA ALA A 628 20.53 -5.68 28.74
C ALA A 628 21.72 -6.38 28.04
N ASP A 629 22.85 -6.43 28.71
CA ASP A 629 24.13 -6.90 28.17
C ASP A 629 24.47 -6.22 26.81
N GLN A 630 24.31 -4.89 26.77
CA GLN A 630 24.58 -4.07 25.58
C GLN A 630 23.81 -4.54 24.33
N GLY A 631 22.58 -5.01 24.53
CA GLY A 631 21.69 -5.52 23.49
C GLY A 631 21.95 -6.97 23.06
N LYS A 632 22.86 -7.70 23.72
CA LYS A 632 23.11 -9.12 23.40
C LYS A 632 21.99 -10.01 23.94
N ALA A 633 21.43 -9.64 25.10
CA ALA A 633 20.40 -10.44 25.78
C ALA A 633 19.17 -10.68 24.88
N ARG A 634 18.75 -9.72 24.05
CA ARG A 634 17.62 -9.87 23.11
C ARG A 634 17.86 -10.90 22.01
N LYS A 635 19.13 -11.29 21.78
CA LYS A 635 19.53 -12.30 20.75
C LYS A 635 19.59 -13.70 21.33
N SER A 636 19.66 -13.81 22.64
CA SER A 636 19.68 -15.10 23.33
C SER A 636 18.28 -15.64 23.58
N GLN A 637 18.16 -16.93 23.67
CA GLN A 637 16.92 -17.60 24.04
C GLN A 637 16.68 -17.44 25.55
N GLN A 638 15.48 -17.02 25.91
CA GLN A 638 15.03 -16.85 27.30
C GLN A 638 13.88 -17.80 27.59
N VAL A 639 13.77 -18.21 28.83
CA VAL A 639 12.60 -18.92 29.36
C VAL A 639 11.59 -17.89 29.85
N LEU A 640 10.45 -17.73 29.15
CA LEU A 640 9.38 -16.84 29.56
C LEU A 640 8.49 -17.46 30.64
N HIS A 641 8.31 -18.77 30.57
CA HIS A 641 7.51 -19.52 31.54
C HIS A 641 7.97 -20.98 31.59
N GLU A 642 7.95 -21.55 32.81
CA GLU A 642 8.26 -22.95 33.06
C GLU A 642 7.30 -23.50 34.10
N VAL A 643 6.86 -24.74 33.89
CA VAL A 643 5.95 -25.44 34.80
C VAL A 643 6.43 -26.86 35.07
N LYS A 644 5.99 -27.43 36.18
CA LYS A 644 6.30 -28.83 36.48
C LYS A 644 5.57 -29.75 35.53
N PRO A 645 6.24 -30.82 35.03
CA PRO A 645 5.56 -31.85 34.24
C PRO A 645 4.54 -32.59 35.10
N PHE A 646 3.43 -32.97 34.50
CA PHE A 646 2.46 -33.86 35.09
C PHE A 646 2.77 -35.30 34.72
N CYS A 647 2.94 -36.17 35.74
CA CYS A 647 3.28 -37.58 35.55
C CYS A 647 2.00 -38.42 35.53
N CYS A 648 2.00 -39.42 34.65
CA CYS A 648 0.93 -40.39 34.54
C CYS A 648 0.70 -41.09 35.89
N ILE A 649 -0.53 -41.15 36.38
CA ILE A 649 -0.89 -41.77 37.66
C ILE A 649 -0.65 -43.28 37.70
N ARG A 650 -0.45 -43.91 36.54
CA ARG A 650 -0.23 -45.36 36.41
C ARG A 650 1.25 -45.75 36.24
N CYS A 651 1.99 -45.08 35.36
CA CYS A 651 3.36 -45.45 35.02
C CYS A 651 4.41 -44.36 35.39
N ALA A 652 3.98 -43.28 36.02
CA ALA A 652 4.82 -42.13 36.42
C ALA A 652 5.58 -41.43 35.28
N LYS A 653 5.36 -41.78 34.01
CA LYS A 653 5.96 -41.11 32.85
C LYS A 653 5.38 -39.68 32.73
N PRO A 654 6.22 -38.65 32.59
CA PRO A 654 5.76 -37.32 32.29
C PRO A 654 5.11 -37.27 30.89
N PHE A 655 3.90 -36.65 30.77
CA PHE A 655 3.19 -36.66 29.49
C PHE A 655 2.41 -35.35 29.22
N ALA A 656 2.19 -34.48 30.21
CA ALA A 656 1.47 -33.24 30.12
C ALA A 656 2.04 -32.22 31.13
N THR A 657 1.44 -31.04 31.22
CA THR A 657 1.74 -30.07 32.26
C THR A 657 0.63 -30.06 33.34
N LEU A 658 0.99 -29.77 34.58
CA LEU A 658 0.01 -29.70 35.66
C LEU A 658 -1.12 -28.68 35.35
N PRO A 659 -0.83 -27.44 34.92
CA PRO A 659 -1.90 -26.47 34.57
C PRO A 659 -2.82 -26.94 33.43
N ALA A 660 -2.27 -27.64 32.44
CA ALA A 660 -3.09 -28.16 31.33
C ALA A 660 -4.06 -29.25 31.78
N ILE A 661 -3.62 -30.15 32.67
CA ILE A 661 -4.48 -31.18 33.24
C ILE A 661 -5.55 -30.56 34.14
N GLU A 662 -5.20 -29.59 34.97
CA GLU A 662 -6.15 -28.87 35.83
C GLU A 662 -7.19 -28.07 35.02
N ALA A 663 -6.77 -27.34 33.99
CA ALA A 663 -7.67 -26.63 33.08
C ALA A 663 -8.63 -27.59 32.32
N MET A 664 -8.12 -28.74 31.88
CA MET A 664 -8.92 -29.77 31.23
C MET A 664 -9.97 -30.36 32.20
N LEU A 665 -9.54 -30.70 33.42
CA LEU A 665 -10.45 -31.23 34.46
C LEU A 665 -11.51 -30.20 34.85
N ALA A 666 -11.17 -28.93 34.94
CA ALA A 666 -12.12 -27.86 35.24
C ALA A 666 -13.19 -27.69 34.16
N ARG A 667 -12.83 -27.89 32.88
CA ARG A 667 -13.75 -27.72 31.73
C ARG A 667 -14.64 -28.92 31.49
N ILE A 668 -14.11 -30.15 31.59
CA ILE A 668 -14.80 -31.36 31.18
C ILE A 668 -14.96 -32.39 32.31
N GLY A 669 -14.31 -32.22 33.45
CA GLY A 669 -14.32 -33.19 34.56
C GLY A 669 -15.72 -33.45 35.17
N ASN A 670 -16.62 -32.48 35.08
CA ASN A 670 -18.02 -32.61 35.56
C ASN A 670 -18.96 -33.22 34.52
N HIS A 671 -18.51 -33.51 33.31
CA HIS A 671 -19.33 -34.14 32.28
C HIS A 671 -19.57 -35.63 32.60
N PRO A 672 -20.78 -36.17 32.47
CA PRO A 672 -21.11 -37.56 32.84
C PRO A 672 -20.18 -38.62 32.22
N ALA A 673 -19.69 -38.40 31.02
CA ALA A 673 -18.72 -39.30 30.34
C ALA A 673 -17.35 -39.40 31.04
N PHE A 674 -17.03 -38.48 31.94
CA PHE A 674 -15.78 -38.46 32.71
C PHE A 674 -16.00 -38.73 34.20
N ALA A 675 -17.17 -39.23 34.60
CA ALA A 675 -17.43 -39.66 35.96
C ALA A 675 -16.66 -40.98 36.29
N GLY A 676 -16.20 -41.09 37.51
CA GLY A 676 -15.51 -42.30 37.97
C GLY A 676 -14.18 -42.61 37.22
N ALA A 677 -14.08 -43.78 36.60
CA ALA A 677 -12.87 -44.21 35.88
C ALA A 677 -12.51 -43.31 34.69
N GLY A 678 -13.47 -42.71 34.01
CA GLY A 678 -13.27 -41.77 32.94
C GLY A 678 -12.44 -40.54 33.35
N GLY A 679 -12.70 -39.99 34.56
CA GLY A 679 -11.93 -38.83 35.10
C GLY A 679 -10.50 -39.21 35.48
N GLN A 680 -10.24 -40.44 35.93
CA GLN A 680 -8.88 -40.90 36.18
C GLN A 680 -8.06 -41.07 34.89
N ARG A 681 -8.70 -41.49 33.79
CA ARG A 681 -8.05 -41.59 32.46
C ARG A 681 -7.52 -40.26 31.94
N LEU A 682 -8.15 -39.12 32.29
CA LEU A 682 -7.64 -37.80 31.95
C LEU A 682 -6.26 -37.52 32.58
N ARG A 683 -5.88 -38.24 33.63
CA ARG A 683 -4.59 -38.16 34.34
C ARG A 683 -3.60 -39.23 33.93
N MET A 684 -3.89 -40.02 32.89
CA MET A 684 -3.03 -41.07 32.35
C MET A 684 -2.43 -40.65 31.00
N CYS A 685 -1.21 -41.11 30.72
CA CYS A 685 -0.57 -40.98 29.41
C CYS A 685 -1.37 -41.78 28.35
N SER A 686 -1.13 -41.50 27.04
CA SER A 686 -1.82 -42.16 25.93
C SER A 686 -1.80 -43.72 26.05
N ASP A 687 -0.61 -44.25 26.32
CA ASP A 687 -0.39 -45.70 26.42
C ASP A 687 -1.19 -46.32 27.57
N CYS A 688 -1.08 -45.74 28.76
CA CYS A 688 -1.82 -46.23 29.92
C CYS A 688 -3.32 -46.05 29.79
N ARG A 689 -3.79 -45.00 29.10
CA ARG A 689 -5.20 -44.79 28.81
C ARG A 689 -5.77 -45.87 27.91
N VAL A 690 -5.06 -46.22 26.85
CA VAL A 690 -5.46 -47.31 25.94
C VAL A 690 -5.48 -48.64 26.68
N ILE A 691 -4.43 -48.94 27.45
CA ILE A 691 -4.40 -50.16 28.25
C ILE A 691 -5.56 -50.25 29.26
N ASP A 692 -5.88 -49.13 29.91
CA ASP A 692 -6.99 -49.03 30.86
C ASP A 692 -8.34 -49.27 30.19
N MET A 693 -8.57 -48.67 29.04
CA MET A 693 -9.78 -48.86 28.22
C MET A 693 -9.98 -50.33 27.81
N HIS A 694 -8.89 -50.99 27.36
CA HIS A 694 -8.95 -52.39 26.92
C HIS A 694 -8.98 -53.39 28.09
N SER A 695 -8.52 -53.01 29.26
CA SER A 695 -8.48 -53.92 30.44
C SER A 695 -9.68 -53.72 31.37
N ASN A 696 -10.54 -52.71 31.15
CA ASN A 696 -11.71 -52.44 31.97
C ASN A 696 -12.89 -53.31 31.50
N PRO A 697 -13.35 -54.30 32.30
CA PRO A 697 -14.44 -55.18 31.92
C PRO A 697 -15.82 -54.49 31.82
N ASN A 698 -15.94 -53.23 32.35
CA ASN A 698 -17.17 -52.42 32.35
C ASN A 698 -17.13 -51.31 31.28
N GLU A 699 -16.21 -51.38 30.30
CA GLU A 699 -16.15 -50.40 29.24
C GLU A 699 -17.26 -50.58 28.23
N VAL A 700 -18.04 -49.54 27.99
CA VAL A 700 -19.09 -49.53 26.97
C VAL A 700 -18.47 -49.25 25.63
N THR A 701 -18.54 -50.22 24.72
CA THR A 701 -18.01 -50.07 23.35
C THR A 701 -19.17 -49.70 22.38
N ILE A 702 -18.79 -49.23 21.16
CA ILE A 702 -19.77 -48.97 20.09
C ILE A 702 -20.62 -50.22 19.76
N LYS A 703 -20.15 -51.42 20.13
CA LYS A 703 -20.88 -52.68 19.91
C LYS A 703 -21.92 -52.93 21.01
N ASP A 704 -21.86 -52.19 22.10
CA ASP A 704 -22.75 -52.32 23.25
C ASP A 704 -23.90 -51.24 23.25
N ILE A 705 -23.84 -50.32 22.23
CA ILE A 705 -24.88 -49.34 21.92
C ILE A 705 -25.54 -49.77 20.62
#